data_023746f81a499e1f6ac39e3d28fe935b
#
_entry.id   023746f81a499e1f6ac39e3d28fe935b
#
_cell.length_a   1.000
_cell.length_b   1.000
_cell.length_c   1.000
_cell.angle_alpha   90.00
_cell.angle_beta   90.00
_cell.angle_gamma   90.00
#
_symmetry.space_group_name_H-M   'P 1'
#
loop_
_entity.id
_entity.type
_entity.pdbx_description
1 polymer ?
#
loop_
_entity_poly.entity_id
_entity_poly.type
_entity_poly.pdbx_seq_one_letter_code
_entity_poly.pdbx_strand_id
1 'polypeptide(L)'
;TDARFHAPIIPMLCALLLVSASCAAAADWISPGGAGSYAVTKPADGKKPDNGTVKMTLPAIGPNVDAAGKRKVPTSDWWTPLAWLDPADLPDRPAGMKAQRHGLSWQVFSEPLVFQPQKGGLAVSLNCPDSRRAGMKGDVLTAGAGFMQEVVGVESKGISPYFNAFFDQDLYLGSTLSGWNEAAYAGVKVTGWSDWFVNFSMTSAAETMSVTAGNGSPFLLVKLAKGAPQVTFQSWNIGKVVPLEGDSFQVNSGMANGQKIDSPSFAVINQVPFGKAWLPDDNTVSKDYSTYTVYAVFGPAGSTWTLDKGQKDDGRVLNTAVCSGGTHYAAAVLPCPWGKTIYDEPSEADIRKLLATFASHAFAEVTDTRVAPQLSGSSVTASFTYTTAPVAGESPSGDGTLYAMYPHQYLDQSVTILDRSMGRTGSSSWTNGWCWPSLKGPMLLASGKGFSNTYDVPPCLPAVIDEPDAAKADRMVALVRQALDTQDPNFLSQGSYFGAQEIHRLAMLLPVSEMIRGAATNPASADSAAKAVYKRAAETLGYRLRATPDDGTTLKNAAQHALYYDSRWGTMIPSCEDGFAADSLLNDHHYHFGYFVKTATEIARWEKTHPSDPDNAGWAAAYAPMVRLLIRDIANTDRTGTGADPDFPFLRHFSPYAGHSWASGSSRGNQGGQQESTSEAIQAWAALLLWAQLNYPADASNAELEKWAAYMFASEVRAAELYWFGYTTNAAFRPFLSFRQYAAKSDAVPKPYVPSMVSQINQNEMTFQTDFGNPPLLKHGIQWLPLTGSSLYLGVNGGALAEQDVKGYLETDWPKLGAGQTPPS
;
A
#
# COMPACT_ATOMS: atom_id res chain seq x y z
N THR A 1 46.21 12.37 70.47
CA THR A 1 45.53 11.55 71.47
C THR A 1 44.67 10.48 70.81
N ASP A 2 45.13 9.25 70.95
CA ASP A 2 44.59 8.05 70.45
C ASP A 2 43.23 7.70 71.12
N ALA A 3 42.34 7.07 70.35
CA ALA A 3 41.37 6.10 70.85
C ALA A 3 41.03 5.11 69.75
N ARG A 4 41.64 3.94 69.83
CA ARG A 4 41.29 2.72 69.08
C ARG A 4 40.05 2.12 69.71
N PHE A 5 39.06 1.81 68.88
CA PHE A 5 37.99 0.92 69.26
C PHE A 5 38.10 -0.42 68.51
N HIS A 6 38.28 -1.49 69.26
CA HIS A 6 38.18 -2.85 68.82
C HIS A 6 36.69 -3.24 68.67
N ALA A 7 36.32 -3.80 67.53
CA ALA A 7 35.06 -4.51 67.37
C ALA A 7 35.32 -6.02 67.20
N PRO A 8 34.51 -6.89 67.77
CA PRO A 8 34.71 -8.35 67.75
C PRO A 8 34.26 -8.98 66.43
N ILE A 9 35.07 -9.94 65.98
CA ILE A 9 34.83 -10.78 64.82
C ILE A 9 33.78 -11.84 65.23
N ILE A 10 32.61 -11.78 64.58
CA ILE A 10 31.58 -12.86 64.60
C ILE A 10 31.82 -13.72 63.34
N PRO A 11 32.01 -15.04 63.45
CA PRO A 11 32.08 -15.91 62.27
C PRO A 11 30.69 -16.11 61.66
N MET A 12 30.52 -15.59 60.45
CA MET A 12 29.30 -15.78 59.68
C MET A 12 29.39 -17.14 59.00
N LEU A 13 28.57 -18.06 59.43
CA LEU A 13 28.35 -19.39 58.86
C LEU A 13 27.67 -19.17 57.49
N CYS A 14 28.44 -19.31 56.37
CA CYS A 14 27.82 -19.36 55.02
C CYS A 14 27.07 -20.69 54.85
N ALA A 15 25.75 -20.65 55.06
CA ALA A 15 24.88 -21.66 54.52
C ALA A 15 24.77 -21.48 53.01
N LEU A 16 25.42 -22.35 52.24
CA LEU A 16 25.18 -22.49 50.79
C LEU A 16 23.73 -22.99 50.60
N LEU A 17 22.79 -22.09 50.40
CA LEU A 17 21.53 -22.40 49.74
C LEU A 17 21.85 -22.60 48.25
N LEU A 18 21.95 -23.84 47.84
CA LEU A 18 21.79 -24.25 46.45
C LEU A 18 20.33 -23.91 46.03
N VAL A 19 20.12 -22.72 45.57
CA VAL A 19 18.94 -22.42 44.76
C VAL A 19 19.19 -23.16 43.45
N SER A 20 18.61 -24.34 43.31
CA SER A 20 18.41 -24.95 42.00
C SER A 20 17.52 -23.98 41.21
N ALA A 21 18.13 -23.12 40.42
CA ALA A 21 17.42 -22.45 39.35
C ALA A 21 17.00 -23.57 38.37
N SER A 22 15.82 -24.09 38.56
CA SER A 22 15.11 -24.76 37.49
C SER A 22 15.01 -23.71 36.42
N CYS A 23 15.77 -23.86 35.34
CA CYS A 23 15.43 -23.21 34.05
C CYS A 23 14.00 -23.66 33.75
N ALA A 24 13.00 -22.86 34.13
CA ALA A 24 11.68 -23.03 33.59
C ALA A 24 11.88 -22.91 32.07
N ALA A 25 11.60 -24.00 31.35
CA ALA A 25 11.55 -23.95 29.89
C ALA A 25 10.67 -22.75 29.53
N ALA A 26 11.15 -21.88 28.67
CA ALA A 26 10.34 -20.75 28.22
C ALA A 26 9.00 -21.32 27.73
N ALA A 27 7.90 -20.75 28.19
CA ALA A 27 6.59 -21.21 27.76
C ALA A 27 6.45 -21.09 26.25
N ASP A 28 5.86 -22.06 25.57
CA ASP A 28 5.66 -22.09 24.14
C ASP A 28 4.62 -21.03 23.69
N TRP A 29 3.94 -20.40 24.62
CA TRP A 29 2.97 -19.33 24.37
C TRP A 29 2.99 -18.28 25.49
N ILE A 30 2.45 -17.12 25.15
CA ILE A 30 2.30 -15.98 26.06
C ILE A 30 0.83 -15.55 26.10
N SER A 31 0.33 -15.23 27.30
CA SER A 31 -0.91 -14.49 27.48
C SER A 31 -0.60 -13.00 27.65
N PRO A 32 -1.17 -12.11 26.82
CA PRO A 32 -1.03 -10.67 27.00
C PRO A 32 -1.89 -10.14 28.16
N GLY A 33 -2.60 -11.03 28.85
CA GLY A 33 -3.59 -10.78 29.89
C GLY A 33 -4.94 -11.41 29.55
N GLY A 34 -5.77 -11.67 30.55
CA GLY A 34 -7.07 -12.29 30.36
C GLY A 34 -6.99 -13.76 29.90
N ALA A 35 -7.98 -14.21 29.14
CA ALA A 35 -8.12 -15.59 28.69
C ALA A 35 -7.41 -15.88 27.35
N GLY A 36 -7.03 -14.84 26.59
CA GLY A 36 -6.38 -14.98 25.30
C GLY A 36 -4.89 -15.30 25.41
N SER A 37 -4.32 -15.92 24.37
CA SER A 37 -2.90 -16.23 24.28
C SER A 37 -2.45 -16.48 22.86
N TYR A 38 -1.14 -16.36 22.59
CA TYR A 38 -0.51 -16.63 21.30
C TYR A 38 0.78 -17.41 21.44
N ALA A 39 1.12 -18.17 20.42
CA ALA A 39 2.35 -18.96 20.38
C ALA A 39 3.57 -18.05 20.15
N VAL A 40 4.68 -18.37 20.83
CA VAL A 40 6.02 -17.79 20.60
C VAL A 40 6.98 -18.81 20.02
N THR A 41 6.61 -20.09 20.07
CA THR A 41 7.24 -21.18 19.35
C THR A 41 6.37 -21.51 18.14
N LYS A 42 6.99 -21.73 16.98
CA LYS A 42 6.25 -22.07 15.75
C LYS A 42 5.37 -23.31 16.00
N PRO A 43 4.05 -23.22 15.79
CA PRO A 43 3.16 -24.35 15.93
C PRO A 43 3.56 -25.53 15.03
N ALA A 44 3.40 -26.75 15.54
CA ALA A 44 3.65 -27.96 14.80
C ALA A 44 2.64 -28.12 13.63
N ASP A 45 3.00 -28.87 12.62
CA ASP A 45 2.07 -29.25 11.57
C ASP A 45 0.87 -30.02 12.14
N GLY A 46 -0.29 -29.87 11.54
CA GLY A 46 -1.53 -30.49 12.00
C GLY A 46 -2.21 -31.29 10.90
N LYS A 47 -3.15 -32.15 11.30
CA LYS A 47 -3.99 -32.93 10.38
C LYS A 47 -5.43 -32.44 10.43
N LYS A 48 -6.02 -32.26 9.25
CA LYS A 48 -7.46 -32.04 9.11
C LYS A 48 -8.25 -33.36 9.17
N PRO A 49 -9.58 -33.30 9.40
CA PRO A 49 -10.43 -34.49 9.37
C PRO A 49 -10.38 -35.28 8.06
N ASP A 50 -10.11 -34.61 6.93
CA ASP A 50 -9.94 -35.20 5.60
C ASP A 50 -8.51 -35.76 5.34
N ASN A 51 -7.66 -35.82 6.37
CA ASN A 51 -6.26 -36.21 6.33
C ASN A 51 -5.32 -35.23 5.62
N GLY A 52 -5.76 -34.05 5.22
CA GLY A 52 -4.92 -32.96 4.76
C GLY A 52 -3.93 -32.52 5.83
N THR A 53 -2.68 -32.20 5.46
CA THR A 53 -1.68 -31.66 6.38
C THR A 53 -1.66 -30.14 6.28
N VAL A 54 -1.89 -29.46 7.39
CA VAL A 54 -1.77 -28.02 7.52
C VAL A 54 -0.43 -27.66 8.10
N LYS A 55 0.25 -26.71 7.52
CA LYS A 55 1.53 -26.17 7.97
C LYS A 55 1.42 -24.67 8.12
N MET A 56 2.09 -24.13 9.10
CA MET A 56 2.32 -22.69 9.18
C MET A 56 3.69 -22.40 8.56
N THR A 57 3.70 -21.62 7.49
CA THR A 57 4.92 -21.21 6.81
C THR A 57 5.31 -19.83 7.32
N LEU A 58 6.49 -19.69 7.92
CA LEU A 58 6.96 -18.39 8.38
C LEU A 58 7.73 -17.66 7.27
N PRO A 59 7.86 -16.32 7.33
CA PRO A 59 8.71 -15.59 6.42
C PRO A 59 10.13 -16.17 6.38
N ALA A 60 10.61 -16.48 5.18
CA ALA A 60 11.89 -17.17 5.00
C ALA A 60 13.09 -16.34 5.48
N ILE A 61 13.01 -15.03 5.28
CA ILE A 61 14.05 -14.06 5.67
C ILE A 61 13.53 -13.07 6.70
N GLY A 62 14.42 -12.50 7.50
CA GLY A 62 14.12 -11.34 8.33
C GLY A 62 14.25 -10.04 7.53
N PRO A 63 13.78 -8.90 8.07
CA PRO A 63 13.86 -7.62 7.38
C PRO A 63 15.31 -7.18 7.16
N ASN A 64 15.62 -6.76 5.93
CA ASN A 64 16.94 -6.25 5.52
C ASN A 64 17.07 -4.76 5.91
N VAL A 65 17.24 -4.52 7.20
CA VAL A 65 17.39 -3.17 7.76
C VAL A 65 18.63 -3.06 8.63
N ASP A 66 19.15 -1.84 8.80
CA ASP A 66 20.25 -1.63 9.73
C ASP A 66 19.77 -1.87 11.17
N ALA A 67 20.56 -2.63 11.93
CA ALA A 67 20.28 -2.96 13.32
C ALA A 67 20.14 -1.72 14.24
N ALA A 68 20.66 -0.57 13.82
CA ALA A 68 20.42 0.70 14.49
C ALA A 68 18.96 1.17 14.41
N GLY A 69 18.20 0.70 13.42
CA GLY A 69 16.77 0.93 13.31
C GLY A 69 16.01 -0.05 14.21
N LYS A 70 15.71 0.34 15.42
CA LYS A 70 15.01 -0.50 16.40
C LYS A 70 13.51 -0.67 16.13
N ARG A 71 12.98 -0.06 15.07
CA ARG A 71 11.57 -0.12 14.72
C ARG A 71 11.25 -1.33 13.85
N LYS A 72 10.05 -1.88 14.00
CA LYS A 72 9.55 -2.92 13.10
C LYS A 72 9.19 -2.31 11.75
N VAL A 73 9.35 -3.09 10.68
CA VAL A 73 9.14 -2.66 9.30
C VAL A 73 7.66 -2.75 8.94
N PRO A 74 7.03 -1.68 8.41
CA PRO A 74 5.68 -1.75 7.86
C PRO A 74 5.74 -2.57 6.55
N THR A 75 5.22 -3.79 6.58
CA THR A 75 5.48 -4.79 5.55
C THR A 75 4.75 -4.55 4.23
N SER A 76 3.68 -3.77 4.24
CA SER A 76 2.91 -3.47 3.02
C SER A 76 3.20 -2.08 2.44
N ASP A 77 4.16 -1.33 2.98
CA ASP A 77 4.48 -0.01 2.48
C ASP A 77 5.20 -0.07 1.12
N TRP A 78 5.09 0.98 0.31
CA TRP A 78 5.59 1.09 -1.06
C TRP A 78 7.09 0.77 -1.23
N TRP A 79 7.89 0.96 -0.18
CA TRP A 79 9.34 0.73 -0.18
C TRP A 79 9.77 -0.63 0.38
N THR A 80 8.83 -1.40 0.89
CA THR A 80 9.17 -2.68 1.56
C THR A 80 9.81 -3.74 0.69
N PRO A 81 9.75 -3.71 -0.66
CA PRO A 81 10.61 -4.56 -1.46
C PRO A 81 12.08 -4.49 -1.06
N LEU A 82 12.58 -3.32 -0.64
CA LEU A 82 13.95 -3.15 -0.14
C LEU A 82 14.23 -3.93 1.15
N ALA A 83 13.23 -4.03 2.04
CA ALA A 83 13.35 -4.75 3.30
C ALA A 83 13.28 -6.28 3.14
N TRP A 84 12.61 -6.75 2.08
CA TRP A 84 12.52 -8.16 1.73
C TRP A 84 13.66 -8.63 0.80
N LEU A 85 14.47 -7.72 0.28
CA LEU A 85 15.57 -8.04 -0.61
C LEU A 85 16.65 -8.81 0.13
N ASP A 86 16.96 -10.02 -0.31
CA ASP A 86 18.22 -10.65 0.07
C ASP A 86 19.36 -9.91 -0.65
N PRO A 87 20.36 -9.40 0.07
CA PRO A 87 21.48 -8.72 -0.57
C PRO A 87 22.20 -9.56 -1.63
N ALA A 88 22.15 -10.89 -1.53
CA ALA A 88 22.70 -11.80 -2.53
C ALA A 88 21.90 -11.81 -3.85
N ASP A 89 20.65 -11.38 -3.82
CA ASP A 89 19.72 -11.40 -4.96
C ASP A 89 19.66 -10.08 -5.72
N LEU A 90 20.61 -9.16 -5.52
CA LEU A 90 20.68 -7.94 -6.34
C LEU A 90 20.72 -8.31 -7.82
N PRO A 91 19.78 -7.84 -8.63
CA PRO A 91 19.76 -8.16 -10.04
C PRO A 91 21.00 -7.62 -10.73
N ASP A 92 21.57 -8.45 -11.60
CA ASP A 92 22.58 -7.99 -12.54
C ASP A 92 21.95 -6.94 -13.48
N ARG A 93 22.77 -6.03 -13.99
CA ARG A 93 22.38 -5.30 -15.17
C ARG A 93 22.06 -6.31 -16.27
N PRO A 94 20.87 -6.26 -16.89
CA PRO A 94 20.58 -7.14 -18.01
C PRO A 94 21.62 -6.94 -19.11
N ALA A 95 22.41 -7.98 -19.40
CA ALA A 95 23.32 -7.96 -20.54
C ALA A 95 22.49 -7.88 -21.82
N GLY A 96 22.72 -6.83 -22.61
CA GLY A 96 21.90 -6.54 -23.77
C GLY A 96 20.47 -6.23 -23.32
N MET A 97 20.15 -4.95 -23.23
CA MET A 97 18.88 -4.47 -22.69
C MET A 97 17.70 -4.79 -23.63
N LYS A 98 17.48 -6.04 -23.91
CA LYS A 98 16.12 -6.49 -24.17
C LYS A 98 15.43 -6.25 -22.84
N ALA A 99 14.81 -5.08 -22.76
CA ALA A 99 14.00 -4.76 -21.60
C ALA A 99 13.11 -5.96 -21.35
N GLN A 100 13.44 -6.76 -20.34
CA GLN A 100 12.48 -7.66 -19.77
C GLN A 100 11.50 -6.73 -19.08
N ARG A 101 10.57 -6.21 -19.88
CA ARG A 101 9.55 -5.24 -19.46
C ARG A 101 8.61 -5.84 -18.43
N HIS A 102 8.66 -7.16 -18.28
CA HIS A 102 7.88 -7.95 -17.35
C HIS A 102 8.83 -8.89 -16.61
N GLY A 103 8.81 -8.86 -15.29
CA GLY A 103 9.48 -9.84 -14.45
C GLY A 103 10.78 -9.42 -13.78
N LEU A 104 11.13 -8.14 -13.78
CA LEU A 104 12.17 -7.66 -12.86
C LEU A 104 11.56 -7.55 -11.45
N SER A 105 11.90 -8.47 -10.57
CA SER A 105 11.61 -8.37 -9.16
C SER A 105 12.31 -7.15 -8.53
N TRP A 106 11.78 -6.65 -7.40
CA TRP A 106 12.39 -5.58 -6.60
C TRP A 106 12.30 -4.15 -7.16
N GLN A 107 11.31 -3.86 -8.00
CA GLN A 107 10.95 -2.49 -8.32
C GLN A 107 10.32 -1.81 -7.11
N VAL A 108 10.68 -0.55 -6.90
CA VAL A 108 10.18 0.29 -5.81
C VAL A 108 9.46 1.49 -6.40
N PHE A 109 8.18 1.59 -6.13
CA PHE A 109 7.30 2.58 -6.75
C PHE A 109 7.09 3.77 -5.82
N SER A 110 7.97 4.77 -5.91
CA SER A 110 7.87 5.99 -5.09
C SER A 110 6.91 7.02 -5.67
N GLU A 111 6.41 6.79 -6.87
CA GLU A 111 5.55 7.73 -7.61
C GLU A 111 5.81 9.22 -7.33
N PRO A 112 6.11 10.02 -8.37
CA PRO A 112 6.01 9.65 -9.78
C PRO A 112 7.18 8.80 -10.29
N LEU A 113 8.22 8.56 -9.51
CA LEU A 113 9.37 7.74 -9.88
C LEU A 113 9.17 6.27 -9.51
N VAL A 114 9.76 5.40 -10.31
CA VAL A 114 10.03 4.01 -9.98
C VAL A 114 11.52 3.76 -10.08
N PHE A 115 12.07 3.01 -9.14
CA PHE A 115 13.49 2.70 -9.15
C PHE A 115 13.78 1.25 -8.76
N GLN A 116 14.95 0.77 -9.11
CA GLN A 116 15.41 -0.58 -8.81
C GLN A 116 16.91 -0.55 -8.47
N PRO A 117 17.30 -0.97 -7.25
CA PRO A 117 18.69 -1.26 -6.95
C PRO A 117 19.21 -2.40 -7.82
N GLN A 118 20.38 -2.20 -8.42
CA GLN A 118 21.06 -3.16 -9.27
C GLN A 118 22.55 -3.17 -8.93
N LYS A 119 23.28 -4.22 -9.32
CA LYS A 119 24.73 -4.31 -9.08
C LYS A 119 25.52 -3.16 -9.70
N GLY A 120 25.06 -2.58 -10.79
CA GLY A 120 25.70 -1.45 -11.46
C GLY A 120 25.35 -0.06 -10.90
N GLY A 121 24.31 0.06 -10.08
CA GLY A 121 23.79 1.34 -9.58
C GLY A 121 22.29 1.30 -9.38
N LEU A 122 21.65 2.46 -9.33
CA LEU A 122 20.22 2.59 -9.16
C LEU A 122 19.56 2.92 -10.49
N ALA A 123 18.77 1.99 -11.04
CA ALA A 123 17.99 2.23 -12.25
C ALA A 123 16.71 2.99 -11.89
N VAL A 124 16.30 3.95 -12.72
CA VAL A 124 15.19 4.88 -12.46
C VAL A 124 14.36 5.11 -13.72
N SER A 125 13.05 5.23 -13.54
CA SER A 125 12.11 5.64 -14.60
C SER A 125 10.96 6.48 -14.02
N LEU A 126 10.22 7.15 -14.90
CA LEU A 126 8.89 7.65 -14.55
C LEU A 126 7.91 6.47 -14.44
N ASN A 127 7.17 6.40 -13.36
CA ASN A 127 6.05 5.46 -13.21
C ASN A 127 4.81 6.00 -13.93
N CYS A 128 4.78 5.89 -15.24
CA CYS A 128 3.74 6.45 -16.07
C CYS A 128 2.98 5.37 -16.84
N PRO A 129 1.63 5.35 -16.74
CA PRO A 129 0.83 4.56 -17.66
C PRO A 129 1.03 5.07 -19.08
N ASP A 130 1.40 4.17 -19.93
CA ASP A 130 1.65 4.50 -21.34
C ASP A 130 0.42 4.16 -22.21
N SER A 131 -0.38 5.17 -22.50
CA SER A 131 -1.59 5.01 -23.31
C SER A 131 -1.33 4.65 -24.79
N ARG A 132 -0.08 4.75 -25.30
CA ARG A 132 0.25 4.34 -26.67
C ARG A 132 0.14 2.86 -26.92
N ARG A 133 0.16 2.18 -25.84
CA ARG A 133 0.14 0.73 -25.84
C ARG A 133 -1.25 0.24 -25.49
N ALA A 134 -2.25 1.14 -25.54
CA ALA A 134 -3.65 0.83 -25.50
C ALA A 134 -4.08 0.23 -26.82
N GLY A 135 -4.33 -1.01 -26.83
CA GLY A 135 -4.83 -1.68 -27.99
C GLY A 135 -4.03 -2.94 -28.29
N MET A 136 -4.71 -4.00 -28.36
CA MET A 136 -4.12 -5.29 -28.67
C MET A 136 -4.74 -5.88 -29.88
N LYS A 137 -3.88 -6.48 -30.68
CA LYS A 137 -4.27 -7.46 -31.67
C LYS A 137 -3.70 -8.79 -31.26
N GLY A 138 -4.56 -9.74 -30.93
CA GLY A 138 -4.15 -11.08 -30.53
C GLY A 138 -3.53 -11.11 -29.12
N ASP A 139 -2.89 -12.23 -28.82
CA ASP A 139 -2.40 -12.63 -27.51
C ASP A 139 -1.20 -11.84 -26.99
N VAL A 140 -0.85 -10.73 -27.60
CA VAL A 140 0.36 -10.02 -27.30
C VAL A 140 0.05 -8.64 -26.77
N LEU A 141 0.23 -8.49 -25.49
CA LEU A 141 0.49 -7.23 -24.85
C LEU A 141 1.74 -6.62 -25.41
N THR A 142 1.59 -5.82 -26.40
CA THR A 142 2.67 -5.00 -26.86
C THR A 142 2.65 -3.71 -26.09
N ALA A 143 3.13 -3.82 -24.91
CA ALA A 143 3.78 -2.76 -24.26
C ALA A 143 3.02 -1.43 -24.07
N GLY A 144 2.61 -1.09 -22.89
CA GLY A 144 2.18 0.21 -22.44
C GLY A 144 0.80 0.25 -21.82
N ALA A 145 0.45 1.31 -21.17
CA ALA A 145 -0.82 1.44 -20.49
C ALA A 145 -2.00 1.39 -21.48
N GLY A 146 -3.08 0.84 -21.06
CA GLY A 146 -4.32 0.83 -21.82
C GLY A 146 -4.51 -0.41 -22.66
N PHE A 147 -4.16 -1.54 -22.13
CA PHE A 147 -4.36 -2.78 -22.83
C PHE A 147 -5.54 -3.58 -22.43
N MET A 148 -5.79 -4.49 -23.30
CA MET A 148 -6.71 -5.58 -23.16
C MET A 148 -5.92 -6.88 -23.17
N GLN A 149 -5.99 -7.65 -22.12
CA GLN A 149 -5.44 -8.99 -22.08
C GLN A 149 -6.56 -9.99 -22.37
N GLU A 150 -6.36 -10.86 -23.32
CA GLU A 150 -7.20 -12.04 -23.46
C GLU A 150 -6.93 -12.98 -22.28
N VAL A 151 -7.96 -13.29 -21.51
CA VAL A 151 -7.83 -14.22 -20.39
C VAL A 151 -7.85 -15.63 -20.93
N VAL A 152 -6.70 -16.24 -20.96
CA VAL A 152 -6.52 -17.61 -21.40
C VAL A 152 -7.07 -18.55 -20.32
N GLY A 153 -8.05 -19.37 -20.70
CA GLY A 153 -8.43 -20.56 -19.92
C GLY A 153 -9.78 -20.54 -19.24
N VAL A 154 -10.60 -19.51 -19.46
CA VAL A 154 -12.00 -19.53 -19.06
C VAL A 154 -12.88 -19.63 -20.30
N GLU A 155 -13.92 -20.44 -20.27
CA GLU A 155 -14.85 -20.70 -21.39
C GLU A 155 -15.52 -19.45 -21.99
N SER A 156 -15.44 -18.33 -21.31
CA SER A 156 -15.74 -17.02 -21.88
C SER A 156 -14.43 -16.41 -22.36
N LYS A 157 -14.25 -16.24 -23.62
CA LYS A 157 -13.21 -15.40 -24.24
C LYS A 157 -13.39 -13.96 -23.83
N GLY A 158 -13.23 -13.69 -22.54
CA GLY A 158 -13.36 -12.37 -21.96
C GLY A 158 -12.04 -11.63 -22.06
N ILE A 159 -12.06 -10.49 -22.68
CA ILE A 159 -10.95 -9.56 -22.69
C ILE A 159 -11.04 -8.75 -21.39
N SER A 160 -10.00 -8.81 -20.56
CA SER A 160 -9.91 -7.96 -19.37
C SER A 160 -9.05 -6.74 -19.68
N PRO A 161 -9.63 -5.55 -19.68
CA PRO A 161 -8.84 -4.34 -19.83
C PRO A 161 -7.97 -4.12 -18.60
N TYR A 162 -6.75 -3.67 -18.83
CA TYR A 162 -5.88 -3.21 -17.77
C TYR A 162 -4.97 -2.07 -18.24
N PHE A 163 -4.51 -1.28 -17.31
CA PHE A 163 -3.52 -0.22 -17.51
C PHE A 163 -2.25 -0.62 -16.80
N ASN A 164 -1.13 -0.44 -17.46
CA ASN A 164 0.16 -0.82 -16.91
C ASN A 164 1.18 0.32 -17.12
N ALA A 165 2.03 0.54 -16.14
CA ALA A 165 3.19 1.38 -16.23
C ALA A 165 4.45 0.52 -16.34
N PHE A 166 5.38 0.91 -17.23
CA PHE A 166 6.60 0.15 -17.45
C PHE A 166 7.80 0.80 -16.82
N PHE A 167 8.70 -0.06 -16.38
CA PHE A 167 10.01 0.31 -15.91
C PHE A 167 11.01 0.24 -17.09
N ASP A 168 11.20 1.35 -17.78
CA ASP A 168 12.06 1.43 -18.96
C ASP A 168 13.54 1.64 -18.63
N GLN A 169 13.90 1.86 -17.36
CA GLN A 169 15.27 2.08 -16.88
C GLN A 169 15.97 3.23 -17.63
N ASP A 170 15.27 4.36 -17.73
CA ASP A 170 15.74 5.49 -18.52
C ASP A 170 17.01 6.14 -17.97
N LEU A 171 17.15 6.11 -16.66
CA LEU A 171 18.22 6.78 -15.92
C LEU A 171 18.89 5.79 -14.97
N TYR A 172 20.20 5.92 -14.83
CA TYR A 172 21.00 5.15 -13.87
C TYR A 172 21.84 6.08 -13.03
N LEU A 173 21.74 5.92 -11.72
CA LEU A 173 22.44 6.70 -10.72
C LEU A 173 23.58 5.86 -10.12
N GLY A 174 24.77 6.44 -10.06
CA GLY A 174 25.96 5.77 -9.54
C GLY A 174 27.07 6.74 -9.19
N SER A 175 28.29 6.22 -9.14
CA SER A 175 29.52 7.00 -8.91
C SER A 175 30.62 6.57 -9.87
N THR A 176 31.63 7.40 -9.98
CA THR A 176 32.85 7.08 -10.76
C THR A 176 33.61 5.86 -10.24
N LEU A 177 33.38 5.45 -8.99
CA LEU A 177 34.00 4.27 -8.37
C LEU A 177 33.15 2.99 -8.56
N SER A 178 31.85 3.12 -8.81
CA SER A 178 31.01 1.95 -9.01
C SER A 178 30.96 1.49 -10.47
N GLY A 179 31.28 2.35 -11.42
CA GLY A 179 31.27 2.05 -12.86
C GLY A 179 30.01 1.37 -13.33
N TRP A 180 29.21 2.02 -14.14
CA TRP A 180 27.95 1.47 -14.61
C TRP A 180 28.01 0.04 -15.20
N ASN A 181 29.13 -0.34 -15.77
CA ASN A 181 29.28 -1.61 -16.49
C ASN A 181 29.67 -2.81 -15.61
N GLU A 182 29.94 -2.59 -14.32
CA GLU A 182 30.50 -3.60 -13.45
C GLU A 182 29.55 -3.94 -12.30
N ALA A 183 29.63 -5.16 -11.79
CA ALA A 183 28.91 -5.63 -10.63
C ALA A 183 29.52 -5.03 -9.34
N ALA A 184 29.44 -3.71 -9.20
CA ALA A 184 30.13 -3.00 -8.13
C ALA A 184 29.43 -3.15 -6.79
N TYR A 185 28.10 -3.01 -6.76
CA TYR A 185 27.33 -3.08 -5.53
C TYR A 185 26.98 -4.53 -5.17
N ALA A 186 27.29 -4.92 -3.94
CA ALA A 186 27.10 -6.26 -3.43
C ALA A 186 25.91 -6.37 -2.45
N GLY A 187 25.30 -5.25 -2.06
CA GLY A 187 24.20 -5.25 -1.13
C GLY A 187 23.42 -3.95 -1.10
N VAL A 188 22.18 -4.09 -0.70
CA VAL A 188 21.27 -2.98 -0.38
C VAL A 188 20.81 -3.14 1.06
N LYS A 189 20.63 -2.06 1.78
CA LYS A 189 20.14 -2.06 3.16
C LYS A 189 19.32 -0.82 3.46
N VAL A 190 18.15 -1.00 4.04
CA VAL A 190 17.36 0.12 4.56
C VAL A 190 18.02 0.66 5.82
N THR A 191 18.29 1.96 5.86
CA THR A 191 19.00 2.64 6.95
C THR A 191 18.06 3.51 7.79
N GLY A 192 16.87 3.82 7.28
CA GLY A 192 15.86 4.60 8.00
C GLY A 192 14.60 4.78 7.17
N TRP A 193 13.52 5.14 7.83
CA TRP A 193 12.25 5.51 7.18
C TRP A 193 11.43 6.43 8.07
N SER A 194 10.51 7.14 7.46
CA SER A 194 9.46 7.94 8.10
C SER A 194 8.10 7.54 7.54
N ASP A 195 7.05 8.33 7.73
CA ASP A 195 5.70 7.89 7.37
C ASP A 195 5.51 7.62 5.86
N TRP A 196 6.26 8.29 4.97
CA TRP A 196 6.25 8.03 3.52
C TRP A 196 7.59 8.29 2.83
N PHE A 197 8.71 8.29 3.59
CA PHE A 197 10.06 8.36 3.05
C PHE A 197 10.90 7.20 3.54
N VAL A 198 11.89 6.80 2.74
CA VAL A 198 12.86 5.76 3.04
C VAL A 198 14.26 6.22 2.72
N ASN A 199 15.20 5.84 3.58
CA ASN A 199 16.64 5.94 3.36
C ASN A 199 17.22 4.54 3.22
N PHE A 200 18.03 4.32 2.20
CA PHE A 200 18.73 3.06 2.02
C PHE A 200 20.15 3.29 1.50
N SER A 201 20.99 2.32 1.66
CA SER A 201 22.35 2.33 1.15
C SER A 201 22.61 1.16 0.22
N MET A 202 23.40 1.41 -0.81
CA MET A 202 23.98 0.41 -1.68
C MET A 202 25.49 0.39 -1.41
N THR A 203 26.06 -0.77 -1.12
CA THR A 203 27.45 -0.92 -0.70
C THR A 203 28.26 -1.77 -1.65
N SER A 204 29.48 -1.35 -1.90
CA SER A 204 30.53 -2.08 -2.61
C SER A 204 31.84 -2.06 -1.80
N ALA A 205 32.85 -2.77 -2.26
CA ALA A 205 34.18 -2.69 -1.66
C ALA A 205 34.80 -1.27 -1.79
N ALA A 206 34.44 -0.52 -2.82
CA ALA A 206 35.02 0.79 -3.13
C ALA A 206 34.16 1.97 -2.68
N GLU A 207 32.82 1.80 -2.64
CA GLU A 207 31.87 2.89 -2.52
C GLU A 207 30.65 2.52 -1.66
N THR A 208 30.08 3.51 -1.00
CA THR A 208 28.74 3.44 -0.40
C THR A 208 27.90 4.59 -0.95
N MET A 209 26.83 4.25 -1.59
CA MET A 209 25.84 5.18 -2.11
C MET A 209 24.61 5.16 -1.20
N SER A 210 24.30 6.27 -0.57
CA SER A 210 23.09 6.46 0.26
C SER A 210 22.04 7.19 -0.54
N VAL A 211 20.81 6.73 -0.48
CA VAL A 211 19.68 7.27 -1.26
C VAL A 211 18.52 7.62 -0.34
N THR A 212 17.95 8.80 -0.53
CA THR A 212 16.68 9.24 0.07
C THR A 212 15.61 9.29 -1.01
N ALA A 213 14.50 8.59 -0.79
CA ALA A 213 13.35 8.51 -1.68
C ALA A 213 12.05 8.65 -0.89
N GLY A 214 10.98 9.12 -1.52
CA GLY A 214 9.69 9.27 -0.86
C GLY A 214 8.50 9.06 -1.81
N ASN A 215 7.40 8.55 -1.26
CA ASN A 215 6.16 8.50 -2.02
C ASN A 215 5.67 9.94 -2.28
N GLY A 216 5.37 10.24 -3.53
CA GLY A 216 5.07 11.60 -3.96
C GLY A 216 6.29 12.50 -4.13
N SER A 217 7.52 12.02 -3.88
CA SER A 217 8.72 12.82 -4.15
C SER A 217 9.15 12.71 -5.62
N PRO A 218 9.30 13.84 -6.34
CA PRO A 218 9.87 13.81 -7.67
C PRO A 218 11.40 13.64 -7.65
N PHE A 219 12.03 13.63 -6.46
CA PHE A 219 13.47 13.54 -6.28
C PHE A 219 13.94 12.18 -5.75
N LEU A 220 15.13 11.80 -6.20
CA LEU A 220 16.03 10.87 -5.53
C LEU A 220 17.29 11.65 -5.15
N LEU A 221 17.55 11.81 -3.85
CA LEU A 221 18.78 12.41 -3.36
C LEU A 221 19.82 11.33 -3.11
N VAL A 222 21.00 11.48 -3.70
CA VAL A 222 22.10 10.53 -3.61
C VAL A 222 23.30 11.18 -2.91
N LYS A 223 23.87 10.47 -1.94
CA LYS A 223 25.13 10.81 -1.26
C LYS A 223 26.12 9.67 -1.42
N LEU A 224 27.34 10.01 -1.79
CA LEU A 224 28.44 9.09 -2.05
C LEU A 224 29.49 9.20 -0.93
N ALA A 225 30.05 8.08 -0.53
CA ALA A 225 31.12 8.10 0.48
C ALA A 225 32.45 8.63 -0.09
N LYS A 226 32.73 8.41 -1.38
CA LYS A 226 34.05 8.72 -1.98
C LYS A 226 34.00 9.21 -3.41
N GLY A 227 33.29 8.51 -4.30
CA GLY A 227 33.31 8.77 -5.74
C GLY A 227 32.67 10.10 -6.13
N ALA A 228 32.87 10.56 -7.34
CA ALA A 228 32.13 11.67 -7.91
C ALA A 228 30.78 11.21 -8.47
N PRO A 229 29.75 12.08 -8.51
CA PRO A 229 28.47 11.76 -9.11
C PRO A 229 28.59 11.33 -10.56
N GLN A 230 27.92 10.24 -10.92
CA GLN A 230 27.85 9.73 -12.27
C GLN A 230 26.41 9.35 -12.59
N VAL A 231 25.91 9.86 -13.70
CA VAL A 231 24.56 9.56 -14.19
C VAL A 231 24.65 9.05 -15.61
N THR A 232 24.04 7.89 -15.86
CA THR A 232 23.96 7.34 -17.21
C THR A 232 22.49 7.35 -17.67
N PHE A 233 22.24 7.81 -18.85
CA PHE A 233 20.89 7.86 -19.43
C PHE A 233 20.86 7.18 -20.80
N GLN A 234 19.74 6.55 -21.06
CA GLN A 234 19.46 5.91 -22.32
C GLN A 234 18.78 6.87 -23.26
N SER A 235 19.14 6.82 -24.53
CA SER A 235 18.36 7.43 -25.58
C SER A 235 18.19 6.48 -26.77
N TRP A 236 17.03 6.52 -27.40
CA TRP A 236 16.76 5.81 -28.63
C TRP A 236 17.25 6.59 -29.86
N ASN A 237 18.49 7.08 -29.84
CA ASN A 237 19.11 7.93 -30.86
C ASN A 237 18.67 9.41 -30.86
N ILE A 238 17.71 9.82 -30.08
CA ILE A 238 17.25 11.20 -30.00
C ILE A 238 17.14 11.58 -28.53
N GLY A 239 18.03 12.40 -28.06
CA GLY A 239 17.99 12.99 -26.74
C GLY A 239 18.46 14.43 -26.82
N LYS A 240 17.93 15.28 -25.97
CA LYS A 240 18.33 16.67 -25.88
C LYS A 240 18.71 17.00 -24.45
N VAL A 241 19.87 17.60 -24.29
CA VAL A 241 20.32 18.17 -23.01
C VAL A 241 19.96 19.65 -22.99
N VAL A 242 19.30 20.06 -21.91
CA VAL A 242 18.92 21.45 -21.66
C VAL A 242 19.57 21.84 -20.32
N PRO A 243 20.72 22.54 -20.33
CA PRO A 243 21.31 23.07 -19.11
C PRO A 243 20.44 24.17 -18.52
N LEU A 244 20.55 24.40 -17.20
CA LEU A 244 19.89 25.54 -16.56
C LEU A 244 20.44 26.86 -17.13
N GLU A 245 21.76 26.90 -17.30
CA GLU A 245 22.48 28.00 -17.92
C GLU A 245 23.24 27.49 -19.14
N GLY A 246 23.27 28.27 -20.23
CA GLY A 246 23.93 27.91 -21.46
C GLY A 246 23.01 27.32 -22.52
N ASP A 247 23.59 26.92 -23.65
CA ASP A 247 22.86 26.43 -24.82
C ASP A 247 22.48 24.96 -24.69
N SER A 248 21.31 24.61 -25.18
CA SER A 248 20.87 23.23 -25.32
C SER A 248 21.54 22.54 -26.52
N PHE A 249 21.76 21.25 -26.44
CA PHE A 249 22.36 20.48 -27.54
C PHE A 249 21.73 19.09 -27.68
N GLN A 250 21.81 18.55 -28.88
CA GLN A 250 21.30 17.23 -29.19
C GLN A 250 22.33 16.15 -28.79
N VAL A 251 21.82 15.11 -28.14
CA VAL A 251 22.58 13.90 -27.85
C VAL A 251 22.27 12.86 -28.91
N ASN A 252 23.14 12.73 -29.88
CA ASN A 252 22.96 11.84 -31.02
C ASN A 252 24.27 11.13 -31.36
N SER A 253 24.25 10.32 -32.41
CA SER A 253 25.43 9.59 -32.90
C SER A 253 26.61 10.51 -33.36
N GLY A 254 26.35 11.79 -33.61
CA GLY A 254 27.36 12.79 -34.00
C GLY A 254 27.97 13.58 -32.83
N MET A 255 27.48 13.41 -31.61
CA MET A 255 28.04 14.11 -30.44
C MET A 255 29.48 13.69 -30.19
N ALA A 256 30.34 14.64 -29.86
CA ALA A 256 31.73 14.35 -29.43
C ALA A 256 31.77 13.86 -27.98
N ASN A 257 32.71 13.02 -27.65
CA ASN A 257 33.04 12.68 -26.26
C ASN A 257 33.63 13.91 -25.57
N GLY A 258 33.41 14.01 -24.25
CA GLY A 258 33.89 15.12 -23.45
C GLY A 258 33.06 16.40 -23.62
N GLN A 259 31.82 16.29 -24.12
CA GLN A 259 30.91 17.44 -24.22
C GLN A 259 30.66 18.01 -22.84
N LYS A 260 31.00 19.27 -22.64
CA LYS A 260 30.82 19.94 -21.36
C LYS A 260 29.40 20.49 -21.19
N ILE A 261 28.93 20.43 -19.97
CA ILE A 261 27.73 21.10 -19.47
C ILE A 261 28.23 22.06 -18.38
N ASP A 262 28.37 23.33 -18.71
CA ASP A 262 28.93 24.36 -17.81
C ASP A 262 27.84 24.89 -16.86
N SER A 263 27.07 24.00 -16.30
CA SER A 263 25.97 24.24 -15.35
C SER A 263 25.93 23.10 -14.34
N PRO A 264 25.69 23.34 -13.05
CA PRO A 264 25.52 22.27 -12.08
C PRO A 264 24.23 21.48 -12.32
N SER A 265 23.26 22.08 -13.01
CA SER A 265 21.93 21.51 -13.23
C SER A 265 21.59 21.46 -14.71
N PHE A 266 21.06 20.32 -15.14
CA PHE A 266 20.59 20.14 -16.50
C PHE A 266 19.41 19.18 -16.56
N ALA A 267 18.63 19.27 -17.62
CA ALA A 267 17.59 18.31 -17.96
C ALA A 267 17.95 17.50 -19.19
N VAL A 268 17.45 16.28 -19.25
CA VAL A 268 17.54 15.40 -20.41
C VAL A 268 16.13 15.10 -20.89
N ILE A 269 15.84 15.46 -22.11
CA ILE A 269 14.62 15.04 -22.79
C ILE A 269 14.90 13.66 -23.39
N ASN A 270 14.27 12.64 -22.83
CA ASN A 270 14.30 11.30 -23.38
C ASN A 270 13.14 11.15 -24.37
N GLN A 271 13.44 11.16 -25.65
CA GLN A 271 12.47 10.95 -26.72
C GLN A 271 12.53 9.50 -27.19
N VAL A 272 11.41 8.80 -27.06
CA VAL A 272 11.29 7.42 -27.55
C VAL A 272 10.36 7.40 -28.77
N PRO A 273 10.88 7.17 -29.98
CA PRO A 273 10.07 7.08 -31.19
C PRO A 273 9.35 5.73 -31.26
N PHE A 274 8.12 5.73 -31.75
CA PHE A 274 7.32 4.53 -32.02
C PHE A 274 6.88 4.49 -33.47
N GLY A 275 7.20 3.40 -34.12
CA GLY A 275 6.70 3.12 -35.46
C GLY A 275 5.28 2.58 -35.46
N LYS A 276 4.58 2.64 -36.59
CA LYS A 276 3.21 2.12 -36.81
C LYS A 276 3.00 0.65 -36.41
N ALA A 277 4.07 -0.13 -36.34
CA ALA A 277 4.01 -1.57 -36.04
C ALA A 277 3.53 -1.89 -34.60
N TRP A 278 3.43 -0.88 -33.75
CA TRP A 278 3.11 -1.02 -32.34
C TRP A 278 1.69 -0.55 -31.97
N LEU A 279 0.96 -0.03 -32.96
CA LEU A 279 -0.41 0.42 -32.76
C LEU A 279 -1.37 -0.66 -33.29
N PRO A 280 -2.52 -0.88 -32.66
CA PRO A 280 -3.55 -1.73 -33.25
C PRO A 280 -3.99 -1.13 -34.59
N ASP A 281 -4.60 -1.97 -35.45
CA ASP A 281 -5.11 -1.61 -36.77
C ASP A 281 -6.20 -0.50 -36.73
N ASP A 282 -5.95 0.59 -36.05
CA ASP A 282 -6.67 1.82 -36.26
C ASP A 282 -6.06 2.51 -37.50
N ASN A 283 -6.69 2.26 -38.64
CA ASN A 283 -6.30 2.88 -39.93
C ASN A 283 -6.33 4.42 -39.91
N THR A 284 -6.71 5.00 -38.77
CA THR A 284 -6.75 6.46 -38.59
C THR A 284 -5.43 7.05 -38.13
N VAL A 285 -4.47 6.21 -37.65
CA VAL A 285 -3.20 6.67 -37.12
C VAL A 285 -2.13 6.64 -38.23
N SER A 286 -1.94 7.76 -38.89
CA SER A 286 -1.03 7.90 -40.02
C SER A 286 0.37 8.41 -39.69
N LYS A 287 0.70 8.63 -38.40
CA LYS A 287 1.96 9.29 -37.99
C LYS A 287 2.78 8.43 -37.02
N ASP A 288 4.09 8.55 -37.11
CA ASP A 288 5.00 8.10 -36.10
C ASP A 288 4.80 8.95 -34.83
N TYR A 289 4.69 8.28 -33.67
CA TYR A 289 4.57 8.95 -32.37
C TYR A 289 5.90 8.91 -31.65
N SER A 290 6.12 9.92 -30.81
CA SER A 290 7.20 9.90 -29.83
C SER A 290 6.61 10.14 -28.44
N THR A 291 7.24 9.57 -27.42
CA THR A 291 7.05 10.06 -26.06
C THR A 291 8.23 10.87 -25.61
N TYR A 292 7.95 11.74 -24.69
CA TYR A 292 8.91 12.64 -24.10
C TYR A 292 8.84 12.53 -22.60
N THR A 293 9.91 12.06 -21.97
CA THR A 293 10.09 12.09 -20.52
C THR A 293 11.27 13.01 -20.24
N VAL A 294 11.12 13.89 -19.27
CA VAL A 294 12.17 14.87 -18.96
C VAL A 294 12.73 14.54 -17.57
N TYR A 295 13.99 14.14 -17.54
CA TYR A 295 14.74 13.94 -16.31
C TYR A 295 15.64 15.12 -16.03
N ALA A 296 15.76 15.51 -14.78
CA ALA A 296 16.65 16.56 -14.32
C ALA A 296 17.73 15.98 -13.40
N VAL A 297 18.92 16.55 -13.50
CA VAL A 297 20.07 16.19 -12.66
C VAL A 297 20.64 17.47 -12.06
N PHE A 298 20.94 17.39 -10.77
CA PHE A 298 21.44 18.50 -9.96
C PHE A 298 22.73 18.07 -9.29
N GLY A 299 23.84 18.71 -9.67
CA GLY A 299 25.13 18.54 -9.02
C GLY A 299 25.36 19.57 -7.93
N PRO A 300 26.43 19.43 -7.14
CA PRO A 300 26.81 20.39 -6.11
C PRO A 300 27.02 21.80 -6.67
N ALA A 301 26.79 22.80 -5.83
CA ALA A 301 26.99 24.20 -6.21
C ALA A 301 28.36 24.44 -6.84
N GLY A 302 28.41 25.12 -7.99
CA GLY A 302 29.63 25.43 -8.73
C GLY A 302 30.24 24.25 -9.50
N SER A 303 29.62 23.08 -9.51
CA SER A 303 30.08 21.95 -10.30
C SER A 303 29.67 22.09 -11.77
N THR A 304 30.32 21.31 -12.64
CA THR A 304 30.00 21.15 -14.05
C THR A 304 29.95 19.66 -14.38
N TRP A 305 29.46 19.33 -15.57
CA TRP A 305 29.39 17.94 -16.00
C TRP A 305 30.15 17.73 -17.30
N THR A 306 30.71 16.55 -17.46
CA THR A 306 31.29 16.09 -18.72
C THR A 306 30.48 14.91 -19.22
N LEU A 307 29.98 15.00 -20.43
CA LEU A 307 29.14 13.99 -21.05
C LEU A 307 29.94 13.20 -22.08
N ASP A 308 30.02 11.91 -21.87
CA ASP A 308 30.59 10.96 -22.78
C ASP A 308 29.51 10.11 -23.46
N LYS A 309 29.70 9.91 -24.73
CA LYS A 309 28.87 9.04 -25.53
C LYS A 309 29.24 7.60 -25.25
N GLY A 310 28.29 6.85 -24.76
CA GLY A 310 28.45 5.43 -24.47
C GLY A 310 28.30 4.53 -25.69
N GLN A 311 28.47 3.24 -25.45
CA GLN A 311 28.28 2.21 -26.46
C GLN A 311 26.80 2.03 -26.80
N LYS A 312 26.53 1.63 -28.04
CA LYS A 312 25.21 1.17 -28.45
C LYS A 312 24.94 -0.20 -27.82
N ASP A 313 23.82 -0.33 -27.15
CA ASP A 313 23.32 -1.60 -26.69
C ASP A 313 21.88 -1.77 -27.25
N ASP A 314 21.69 -2.78 -28.09
CA ASP A 314 20.40 -3.06 -28.76
C ASP A 314 19.76 -1.83 -29.46
N GLY A 315 20.57 -0.98 -30.09
CA GLY A 315 20.09 0.23 -30.76
C GLY A 315 19.91 1.44 -29.86
N ARG A 316 20.13 1.32 -28.57
CA ARG A 316 20.12 2.42 -27.59
C ARG A 316 21.52 2.97 -27.39
N VAL A 317 21.62 4.26 -27.17
CA VAL A 317 22.87 4.93 -26.81
C VAL A 317 22.85 5.21 -25.32
N LEU A 318 23.86 4.73 -24.63
CA LEU A 318 24.08 5.04 -23.21
C LEU A 318 25.01 6.24 -23.12
N ASN A 319 24.55 7.33 -22.58
CA ASN A 319 25.34 8.53 -22.38
C ASN A 319 25.64 8.70 -20.90
N THR A 320 26.88 8.94 -20.55
CA THR A 320 27.32 9.03 -19.17
C THR A 320 27.80 10.43 -18.87
N ALA A 321 27.12 11.10 -17.93
CA ALA A 321 27.52 12.39 -17.39
C ALA A 321 28.28 12.19 -16.09
N VAL A 322 29.48 12.76 -15.98
CA VAL A 322 30.33 12.74 -14.78
C VAL A 322 30.46 14.16 -14.26
N CYS A 323 30.17 14.33 -12.97
CA CYS A 323 30.30 15.61 -12.28
C CYS A 323 31.77 15.95 -12.01
N SER A 324 32.14 17.21 -12.12
CA SER A 324 33.51 17.70 -11.88
C SER A 324 33.93 17.63 -10.40
N GLY A 325 33.01 17.46 -9.47
CA GLY A 325 33.32 17.39 -8.05
C GLY A 325 32.09 17.15 -7.16
N GLY A 326 32.36 17.04 -5.87
CA GLY A 326 31.35 16.77 -4.85
C GLY A 326 31.03 15.28 -4.69
N THR A 327 30.29 15.00 -3.63
CA THR A 327 29.92 13.63 -3.24
C THR A 327 28.40 13.47 -3.06
N HIS A 328 27.63 14.38 -3.63
CA HIS A 328 26.18 14.29 -3.60
C HIS A 328 25.58 14.85 -4.90
N TYR A 329 24.39 14.41 -5.22
CA TYR A 329 23.61 14.90 -6.35
C TYR A 329 22.15 14.51 -6.17
N ALA A 330 21.28 15.14 -6.91
CA ALA A 330 19.89 14.74 -6.97
C ALA A 330 19.48 14.45 -8.41
N ALA A 331 18.58 13.51 -8.59
CA ALA A 331 17.90 13.27 -9.86
C ALA A 331 16.39 13.44 -9.65
N ALA A 332 15.71 13.94 -10.66
CA ALA A 332 14.28 14.15 -10.63
C ALA A 332 13.64 13.86 -11.99
N VAL A 333 12.33 13.63 -11.99
CA VAL A 333 11.51 13.71 -13.20
C VAL A 333 10.70 14.99 -13.20
N LEU A 334 10.74 15.73 -14.30
CA LEU A 334 9.99 16.98 -14.43
C LEU A 334 8.55 16.69 -14.89
N PRO A 335 7.57 17.45 -14.38
CA PRO A 335 6.17 17.30 -14.76
C PRO A 335 5.88 17.93 -16.13
N CYS A 336 4.73 17.59 -16.70
CA CYS A 336 4.17 18.26 -17.86
C CYS A 336 3.05 19.25 -17.45
N PRO A 337 2.66 20.19 -18.31
CA PRO A 337 1.52 21.04 -18.06
C PRO A 337 0.22 20.24 -17.94
N TRP A 338 -0.71 20.70 -17.11
CA TRP A 338 -2.05 20.12 -17.01
C TRP A 338 -2.72 20.02 -18.38
N GLY A 339 -3.32 18.89 -18.67
CA GLY A 339 -3.95 18.60 -19.96
C GLY A 339 -2.98 18.19 -21.06
N LYS A 340 -1.68 18.18 -20.77
CA LYS A 340 -0.64 17.58 -21.60
C LYS A 340 -0.25 16.21 -21.08
N THR A 341 0.36 15.43 -21.96
CA THR A 341 0.79 14.05 -21.67
C THR A 341 2.25 13.88 -22.09
N ILE A 342 2.80 12.71 -21.86
CA ILE A 342 4.13 12.35 -22.36
C ILE A 342 4.23 12.32 -23.90
N TYR A 343 3.15 12.48 -24.62
CA TYR A 343 3.13 12.58 -26.10
C TYR A 343 3.34 13.99 -26.62
N ASP A 344 3.19 14.98 -25.77
CA ASP A 344 3.38 16.36 -26.14
C ASP A 344 4.86 16.74 -25.97
N GLU A 345 5.50 17.24 -27.02
CA GLU A 345 6.88 17.70 -26.94
C GLU A 345 6.98 18.87 -25.95
N PRO A 346 7.85 18.77 -24.93
CA PRO A 346 8.01 19.83 -23.95
C PRO A 346 8.73 21.04 -24.54
N SER A 347 8.32 22.26 -24.16
CA SER A 347 9.04 23.45 -24.52
C SER A 347 10.31 23.63 -23.68
N GLU A 348 11.41 24.07 -24.28
CA GLU A 348 12.64 24.37 -23.54
C GLU A 348 12.44 25.48 -22.50
N ALA A 349 11.61 26.46 -22.79
CA ALA A 349 11.30 27.52 -21.86
C ALA A 349 10.63 26.98 -20.57
N ASP A 350 9.72 26.07 -20.73
CA ASP A 350 9.07 25.39 -19.60
C ASP A 350 10.06 24.50 -18.82
N ILE A 351 10.90 23.75 -19.55
CA ILE A 351 11.95 22.94 -18.93
C ILE A 351 12.89 23.80 -18.09
N ARG A 352 13.37 24.93 -18.59
CA ARG A 352 14.27 25.82 -17.83
C ARG A 352 13.61 26.40 -16.61
N LYS A 353 12.33 26.79 -16.68
CA LYS A 353 11.57 27.25 -15.52
C LYS A 353 11.44 26.15 -14.46
N LEU A 354 11.06 24.94 -14.86
CA LEU A 354 10.98 23.80 -13.98
C LEU A 354 12.34 23.47 -13.38
N LEU A 355 13.38 23.44 -14.20
CA LEU A 355 14.74 23.16 -13.77
C LEU A 355 15.22 24.13 -12.70
N ALA A 356 14.95 25.45 -12.87
CA ALA A 356 15.26 26.46 -11.87
C ALA A 356 14.49 26.26 -10.56
N THR A 357 13.19 25.95 -10.65
CA THR A 357 12.36 25.65 -9.49
C THR A 357 12.84 24.39 -8.76
N PHE A 358 13.14 23.34 -9.50
CA PHE A 358 13.63 22.09 -8.92
C PHE A 358 15.03 22.27 -8.30
N ALA A 359 15.93 23.01 -8.95
CA ALA A 359 17.26 23.31 -8.41
C ALA A 359 17.20 24.01 -7.05
N SER A 360 16.24 24.93 -6.86
CA SER A 360 16.06 25.61 -5.57
C SER A 360 15.63 24.68 -4.43
N HIS A 361 15.17 23.45 -4.70
CA HIS A 361 14.73 22.47 -3.70
C HIS A 361 15.56 21.17 -3.70
N ALA A 362 16.38 20.93 -4.71
CA ALA A 362 17.04 19.64 -4.93
C ALA A 362 17.88 19.15 -3.74
N PHE A 363 18.47 20.07 -2.98
CA PHE A 363 19.29 19.76 -1.81
C PHE A 363 18.65 20.13 -0.47
N ALA A 364 17.33 20.35 -0.47
CA ALA A 364 16.53 20.36 0.76
C ALA A 364 16.15 18.92 1.09
N GLU A 365 17.07 18.21 1.75
CA GLU A 365 16.89 16.80 2.11
C GLU A 365 15.70 16.63 3.06
N VAL A 366 14.77 15.76 2.71
CA VAL A 366 13.68 15.37 3.61
C VAL A 366 14.23 14.40 4.66
N THR A 367 14.27 14.86 5.90
CA THR A 367 14.82 14.11 7.05
C THR A 367 13.74 13.39 7.85
N ASP A 368 12.50 13.87 7.82
CA ASP A 368 11.35 13.23 8.45
C ASP A 368 10.06 13.63 7.75
N THR A 369 9.08 12.74 7.81
CA THR A 369 7.71 12.99 7.38
C THR A 369 6.72 12.46 8.39
N ARG A 370 5.64 13.21 8.63
CA ARG A 370 4.63 12.90 9.64
C ARG A 370 3.23 13.16 9.14
N VAL A 371 2.33 12.21 9.34
CA VAL A 371 0.89 12.42 9.25
C VAL A 371 0.30 12.45 10.66
N ALA A 372 -0.61 13.38 10.92
CA ALA A 372 -1.26 13.54 12.21
C ALA A 372 -2.77 13.78 12.03
N PRO A 373 -3.62 12.78 12.32
CA PRO A 373 -5.05 12.94 12.25
C PRO A 373 -5.61 13.65 13.47
N GLN A 374 -6.62 14.50 13.26
CA GLN A 374 -7.40 15.18 14.27
C GLN A 374 -8.88 14.98 13.97
N LEU A 375 -9.59 14.33 14.88
CA LEU A 375 -11.03 14.10 14.78
C LEU A 375 -11.79 15.24 15.43
N SER A 376 -12.79 15.79 14.73
CA SER A 376 -13.67 16.84 15.21
C SER A 376 -15.11 16.59 14.74
N GLY A 377 -15.96 16.11 15.65
CA GLY A 377 -17.31 15.69 15.30
C GLY A 377 -17.30 14.53 14.28
N SER A 378 -17.93 14.74 13.15
CA SER A 378 -17.97 13.77 12.03
C SER A 378 -16.90 14.01 10.97
N SER A 379 -15.93 14.88 11.21
CA SER A 379 -14.86 15.17 10.26
C SER A 379 -13.50 14.87 10.86
N VAL A 380 -12.60 14.34 10.04
CA VAL A 380 -11.20 14.09 10.40
C VAL A 380 -10.27 14.86 9.47
N THR A 381 -9.34 15.61 10.05
CA THR A 381 -8.30 16.34 9.32
C THR A 381 -6.96 15.64 9.53
N ALA A 382 -6.33 15.20 8.45
CA ALA A 382 -4.98 14.66 8.45
C ALA A 382 -4.01 15.74 7.98
N SER A 383 -3.04 16.09 8.83
CA SER A 383 -1.97 17.04 8.51
C SER A 383 -0.71 16.27 8.14
N PHE A 384 -0.17 16.57 6.96
CA PHE A 384 1.06 15.99 6.43
C PHE A 384 2.18 17.02 6.54
N THR A 385 3.29 16.65 7.17
CA THR A 385 4.43 17.56 7.37
C THR A 385 5.73 16.96 6.85
N TYR A 386 6.55 17.80 6.23
CA TYR A 386 7.91 17.51 5.82
C TYR A 386 8.89 18.28 6.68
N THR A 387 9.85 17.60 7.26
CA THR A 387 11.03 18.22 7.87
C THR A 387 12.18 18.13 6.89
N THR A 388 12.77 19.26 6.55
CA THR A 388 13.90 19.33 5.61
C THR A 388 15.13 19.94 6.26
N ALA A 389 16.31 19.50 5.80
CA ALA A 389 17.59 20.09 6.14
C ALA A 389 18.43 20.27 4.88
N PRO A 390 19.23 21.33 4.75
CA PRO A 390 20.17 21.44 3.66
C PRO A 390 21.19 20.30 3.66
N VAL A 391 21.50 19.77 2.50
CA VAL A 391 22.68 18.93 2.35
C VAL A 391 23.94 19.73 2.68
N ALA A 392 24.91 19.11 3.35
CA ALA A 392 26.12 19.82 3.76
C ALA A 392 26.83 20.47 2.56
N GLY A 393 27.10 21.77 2.67
CA GLY A 393 27.70 22.58 1.62
C GLY A 393 26.71 23.20 0.64
N GLU A 394 25.42 22.90 0.75
CA GLU A 394 24.36 23.45 -0.11
C GLU A 394 23.49 24.48 0.62
N SER A 395 22.86 25.34 -0.16
CA SER A 395 22.00 26.41 0.34
C SER A 395 20.72 26.48 -0.51
N PRO A 396 19.82 25.51 -0.38
CA PRO A 396 18.56 25.52 -1.13
C PRO A 396 17.76 26.77 -0.78
N SER A 397 17.26 27.46 -1.80
CA SER A 397 16.52 28.72 -1.61
C SER A 397 15.00 28.51 -1.57
N GLY A 398 14.51 27.32 -1.91
CA GLY A 398 13.10 26.95 -1.84
C GLY A 398 12.64 26.69 -0.40
N ASP A 399 11.39 27.02 -0.10
CA ASP A 399 10.79 26.72 1.22
C ASP A 399 10.27 25.28 1.24
N GLY A 400 10.84 24.44 2.11
CA GLY A 400 10.46 23.03 2.22
C GLY A 400 10.93 22.18 1.04
N THR A 401 10.04 21.35 0.49
CA THR A 401 10.34 20.46 -0.63
C THR A 401 9.28 20.55 -1.73
N LEU A 402 9.56 19.95 -2.88
CA LEU A 402 8.56 19.72 -3.92
C LEU A 402 7.96 18.31 -3.75
N TYR A 403 6.66 18.20 -4.00
CA TYR A 403 5.96 16.94 -3.91
C TYR A 403 4.82 16.83 -4.93
N ALA A 404 4.50 15.61 -5.32
CA ALA A 404 3.47 15.25 -6.27
C ALA A 404 2.24 14.77 -5.50
N MET A 405 1.13 15.48 -5.58
CA MET A 405 -0.12 15.17 -4.88
C MET A 405 -1.02 14.27 -5.72
N TYR A 406 -1.54 13.22 -5.10
CA TYR A 406 -2.58 12.38 -5.71
C TYR A 406 -3.94 13.09 -5.77
N PRO A 407 -4.86 12.63 -6.64
CA PRO A 407 -6.21 13.20 -6.76
C PRO A 407 -6.97 13.29 -5.43
N HIS A 408 -6.94 12.29 -4.57
CA HIS A 408 -7.62 12.34 -3.27
C HIS A 408 -7.08 13.42 -2.34
N GLN A 409 -5.86 13.92 -2.58
CA GLN A 409 -5.22 14.96 -1.79
C GLN A 409 -5.54 16.37 -2.27
N TYR A 410 -5.83 16.59 -3.56
CA TYR A 410 -6.10 17.92 -4.10
C TYR A 410 -7.52 18.15 -4.60
N LEU A 411 -8.28 17.09 -4.94
CA LEU A 411 -9.68 17.25 -5.32
C LEU A 411 -10.50 17.58 -4.07
N ASP A 412 -11.37 18.57 -4.24
CA ASP A 412 -12.29 19.03 -3.19
C ASP A 412 -11.59 19.58 -1.93
N GLN A 413 -10.29 19.88 -2.02
CA GLN A 413 -9.48 20.41 -0.93
C GLN A 413 -8.88 21.79 -1.27
N SER A 414 -8.66 22.59 -0.25
CA SER A 414 -7.90 23.86 -0.37
C SER A 414 -6.41 23.56 -0.18
N VAL A 415 -5.75 23.18 -1.24
CA VAL A 415 -4.31 22.93 -1.25
C VAL A 415 -3.58 23.93 -2.13
N THR A 416 -2.34 24.24 -1.77
CA THR A 416 -1.48 25.15 -2.50
C THR A 416 -0.72 24.40 -3.59
N ILE A 417 -1.00 24.66 -4.85
CA ILE A 417 -0.40 23.99 -6.02
C ILE A 417 0.48 24.98 -6.76
N LEU A 418 1.63 24.54 -7.26
CA LEU A 418 2.47 25.30 -8.15
C LEU A 418 1.81 25.43 -9.53
N ASP A 419 1.48 26.65 -9.91
CA ASP A 419 0.96 26.93 -11.25
C ASP A 419 2.09 27.09 -12.28
N ARG A 420 1.71 27.13 -13.55
CA ARG A 420 2.67 27.26 -14.68
C ARG A 420 3.38 28.61 -14.74
N SER A 421 2.92 29.59 -13.96
CA SER A 421 3.58 30.90 -13.90
C SER A 421 4.81 30.93 -12.98
N MET A 422 5.08 29.84 -12.25
CA MET A 422 6.23 29.66 -11.37
C MET A 422 6.48 30.83 -10.42
N GLY A 423 6.13 30.66 -9.19
CA GLY A 423 6.21 31.67 -8.14
C GLY A 423 4.86 32.10 -7.58
N ARG A 424 3.78 31.53 -8.10
CA ARG A 424 2.44 31.65 -7.50
C ARG A 424 1.96 30.27 -7.03
N THR A 425 1.68 30.19 -5.77
CA THR A 425 0.89 29.11 -5.23
C THR A 425 -0.57 29.50 -5.40
N GLY A 426 -1.26 28.82 -6.32
CA GLY A 426 -2.66 29.09 -6.58
C GLY A 426 -3.57 28.20 -5.75
N SER A 427 -4.56 28.78 -5.08
CA SER A 427 -5.46 28.04 -4.19
C SER A 427 -6.66 27.38 -4.89
N SER A 428 -6.87 27.57 -6.20
CA SER A 428 -8.17 27.16 -6.78
C SER A 428 -8.17 26.73 -8.24
N SER A 429 -7.05 26.78 -8.96
CA SER A 429 -7.03 26.40 -10.38
C SER A 429 -5.90 25.39 -10.67
N TRP A 430 -6.08 24.16 -10.18
CA TRP A 430 -5.20 23.07 -10.51
C TRP A 430 -5.14 22.77 -12.02
N THR A 431 -6.12 23.22 -12.81
CA THR A 431 -6.10 23.15 -14.28
C THR A 431 -4.99 23.98 -14.91
N ASN A 432 -4.37 24.88 -14.19
CA ASN A 432 -3.20 25.67 -14.62
C ASN A 432 -1.87 25.14 -14.05
N GLY A 433 -1.89 23.98 -13.40
CA GLY A 433 -0.72 23.40 -12.72
C GLY A 433 0.18 22.56 -13.62
N TRP A 434 1.18 22.00 -12.98
CA TRP A 434 2.10 21.00 -13.50
C TRP A 434 1.76 19.63 -12.94
N CYS A 435 1.79 18.58 -13.75
CA CYS A 435 1.41 17.26 -13.28
C CYS A 435 2.25 16.14 -13.91
N TRP A 436 2.25 15.02 -13.23
CA TRP A 436 2.72 13.73 -13.75
C TRP A 436 1.52 12.81 -13.97
N PRO A 437 1.47 12.10 -15.09
CA PRO A 437 0.46 11.05 -15.25
C PRO A 437 0.72 9.91 -14.28
N SER A 438 -0.32 9.38 -13.68
CA SER A 438 -0.28 8.14 -12.88
C SER A 438 -1.49 7.27 -13.14
N LEU A 439 -1.46 6.02 -12.66
CA LEU A 439 -2.62 5.11 -12.75
C LEU A 439 -3.86 5.65 -12.03
N LYS A 440 -3.63 6.41 -10.97
CA LYS A 440 -4.68 7.01 -10.14
C LYS A 440 -5.16 8.37 -10.66
N GLY A 441 -4.64 8.83 -11.79
CA GLY A 441 -4.89 10.15 -12.35
C GLY A 441 -3.67 11.06 -12.25
N PRO A 442 -3.77 12.33 -12.66
CA PRO A 442 -2.63 13.24 -12.66
C PRO A 442 -2.21 13.58 -11.22
N MET A 443 -0.92 13.45 -10.95
CA MET A 443 -0.32 13.93 -9.70
C MET A 443 0.10 15.38 -9.89
N LEU A 444 -0.37 16.28 -9.03
CA LEU A 444 -0.07 17.71 -9.14
C LEU A 444 1.19 18.10 -8.39
N LEU A 445 2.01 18.95 -9.02
CA LEU A 445 3.18 19.53 -8.38
C LEU A 445 2.77 20.58 -7.34
N ALA A 446 3.23 20.38 -6.12
CA ALA A 446 3.09 21.31 -5.03
C ALA A 446 4.45 21.55 -4.34
N SER A 447 4.53 22.56 -3.48
CA SER A 447 5.73 22.89 -2.72
C SER A 447 5.39 23.32 -1.29
N GLY A 448 6.36 23.19 -0.40
CA GLY A 448 6.26 23.69 0.97
C GLY A 448 6.64 22.64 2.00
N LYS A 449 6.23 22.89 3.26
CA LYS A 449 6.52 22.02 4.41
C LYS A 449 5.40 21.07 4.76
N GLY A 450 4.35 21.02 3.96
CA GLY A 450 3.23 20.11 4.18
C GLY A 450 1.90 20.60 3.61
N PHE A 451 0.87 19.82 3.89
CA PHE A 451 -0.52 20.08 3.50
C PHE A 451 -1.47 19.39 4.49
N SER A 452 -2.75 19.66 4.38
CA SER A 452 -3.79 18.98 5.18
C SER A 452 -4.96 18.57 4.29
N ASN A 453 -5.53 17.41 4.60
CA ASN A 453 -6.78 16.96 3.99
C ASN A 453 -7.85 16.75 5.07
N THR A 454 -9.06 17.19 4.81
CA THR A 454 -10.20 16.98 5.69
C THR A 454 -11.21 16.08 4.99
N TYR A 455 -11.65 15.05 5.68
CA TYR A 455 -12.61 14.06 5.21
C TYR A 455 -13.81 14.04 6.14
N ASP A 456 -15.00 13.88 5.59
CA ASP A 456 -16.17 13.47 6.35
C ASP A 456 -16.05 11.98 6.65
N VAL A 457 -16.22 11.62 7.92
CA VAL A 457 -16.20 10.23 8.36
C VAL A 457 -17.55 9.60 7.98
N PRO A 458 -17.56 8.60 7.09
CA PRO A 458 -18.80 7.97 6.68
C PRO A 458 -19.49 7.28 7.87
N PRO A 459 -20.81 7.24 7.93
CA PRO A 459 -21.51 6.52 8.97
C PRO A 459 -21.31 5.01 8.83
N CYS A 460 -21.06 4.33 9.95
CA CYS A 460 -21.13 2.88 10.05
C CYS A 460 -22.50 2.47 10.55
N LEU A 461 -23.41 2.24 9.63
CA LEU A 461 -24.78 1.88 9.95
C LEU A 461 -24.91 0.38 10.25
N PRO A 462 -25.87 -0.01 11.11
CA PRO A 462 -26.23 -1.42 11.24
C PRO A 462 -26.84 -1.96 9.93
N ALA A 463 -26.80 -3.26 9.76
CA ALA A 463 -27.13 -3.95 8.51
C ALA A 463 -28.60 -3.86 8.05
N VAL A 464 -29.50 -3.31 8.86
CA VAL A 464 -30.93 -3.18 8.52
C VAL A 464 -31.29 -1.71 8.49
N ILE A 465 -31.79 -1.22 7.36
CA ILE A 465 -32.09 0.20 7.12
C ILE A 465 -33.55 0.52 7.42
N ASP A 466 -34.46 -0.41 7.11
CA ASP A 466 -35.90 -0.21 7.29
C ASP A 466 -36.41 -1.01 8.48
N GLU A 467 -37.39 -0.45 9.20
CA GLU A 467 -38.15 -1.18 10.22
C GLU A 467 -39.00 -2.24 9.53
N PRO A 468 -38.80 -3.53 9.79
CA PRO A 468 -39.61 -4.58 9.18
C PRO A 468 -41.02 -4.60 9.83
N ASP A 469 -42.02 -4.98 9.07
CA ASP A 469 -43.29 -5.40 9.65
C ASP A 469 -43.16 -6.72 10.42
N ALA A 470 -44.17 -7.10 11.20
CA ALA A 470 -44.12 -8.29 12.04
C ALA A 470 -43.84 -9.58 11.26
N ALA A 471 -44.42 -9.73 10.06
CA ALA A 471 -44.21 -10.93 9.23
C ALA A 471 -42.77 -11.03 8.71
N LYS A 472 -42.19 -9.90 8.29
CA LYS A 472 -40.78 -9.84 7.89
C LYS A 472 -39.87 -10.09 9.09
N ALA A 473 -40.15 -9.46 10.23
CA ALA A 473 -39.39 -9.67 11.46
C ALA A 473 -39.41 -11.15 11.89
N ASP A 474 -40.54 -11.81 11.90
CA ASP A 474 -40.66 -13.23 12.24
C ASP A 474 -39.91 -14.12 11.24
N ARG A 475 -39.93 -13.81 9.95
CA ARG A 475 -39.16 -14.48 8.92
C ARG A 475 -37.65 -14.27 9.14
N MET A 476 -37.19 -13.05 9.49
CA MET A 476 -35.80 -12.76 9.82
C MET A 476 -35.32 -13.54 11.04
N VAL A 477 -36.14 -13.64 12.11
CA VAL A 477 -35.84 -14.50 13.27
C VAL A 477 -35.65 -15.97 12.83
N ALA A 478 -36.50 -16.46 11.95
CA ALA A 478 -36.38 -17.82 11.43
C ALA A 478 -35.08 -18.00 10.61
N LEU A 479 -34.69 -17.01 9.81
CA LEU A 479 -33.43 -17.02 9.04
C LEU A 479 -32.21 -16.96 9.95
N VAL A 480 -32.24 -16.18 11.04
CA VAL A 480 -31.17 -16.17 12.06
C VAL A 480 -30.99 -17.57 12.67
N ARG A 481 -32.07 -18.25 13.01
CA ARG A 481 -32.02 -19.63 13.53
C ARG A 481 -31.51 -20.60 12.49
N GLN A 482 -32.00 -20.49 11.27
CA GLN A 482 -31.52 -21.31 10.16
C GLN A 482 -30.01 -21.11 9.94
N ALA A 483 -29.50 -19.88 9.99
CA ALA A 483 -28.06 -19.60 9.86
C ALA A 483 -27.22 -20.29 10.96
N LEU A 484 -27.73 -20.38 12.18
CA LEU A 484 -27.12 -21.13 13.27
C LEU A 484 -27.11 -22.64 13.01
N ASP A 485 -28.23 -23.18 12.53
CA ASP A 485 -28.40 -24.60 12.28
C ASP A 485 -27.65 -25.10 11.03
N THR A 486 -27.53 -24.24 10.02
CA THR A 486 -26.84 -24.55 8.76
C THR A 486 -25.38 -24.16 8.72
N GLN A 487 -24.85 -23.59 9.81
CA GLN A 487 -23.43 -23.29 9.89
C GLN A 487 -22.63 -24.57 9.69
N ASP A 488 -21.67 -24.52 8.75
CA ASP A 488 -20.78 -25.65 8.51
C ASP A 488 -20.11 -26.07 9.84
N PRO A 489 -20.34 -27.30 10.33
CA PRO A 489 -19.70 -27.77 11.56
C PRO A 489 -18.18 -27.80 11.45
N ASN A 490 -17.62 -27.79 10.24
CA ASN A 490 -16.19 -27.77 9.97
C ASN A 490 -15.62 -26.34 9.81
N PHE A 491 -16.42 -25.28 9.96
CA PHE A 491 -15.92 -23.93 9.76
C PHE A 491 -14.74 -23.58 10.70
N LEU A 492 -14.65 -24.21 11.84
CA LEU A 492 -13.50 -24.12 12.74
C LEU A 492 -12.22 -24.70 12.12
N SER A 493 -12.34 -25.63 11.18
CA SER A 493 -11.21 -26.21 10.45
C SER A 493 -10.81 -25.40 9.21
N GLN A 494 -11.58 -24.36 8.84
CA GLN A 494 -11.22 -23.47 7.75
C GLN A 494 -10.12 -22.50 8.21
N GLY A 495 -9.31 -22.03 7.26
CA GLY A 495 -8.20 -21.12 7.51
C GLY A 495 -8.60 -19.79 8.15
N SER A 496 -7.61 -18.97 8.36
CA SER A 496 -7.78 -17.67 9.02
C SER A 496 -8.60 -16.67 8.21
N TYR A 497 -8.74 -16.86 6.89
CA TYR A 497 -9.56 -16.01 6.03
C TYR A 497 -11.03 -16.47 6.03
N PHE A 498 -11.33 -17.63 5.44
CA PHE A 498 -12.72 -18.11 5.36
C PHE A 498 -13.35 -18.39 6.73
N GLY A 499 -12.56 -18.93 7.66
CA GLY A 499 -13.04 -19.10 9.03
C GLY A 499 -13.34 -17.79 9.74
N ALA A 500 -12.58 -16.73 9.48
CA ALA A 500 -12.85 -15.40 10.00
C ALA A 500 -14.11 -14.78 9.39
N GLN A 501 -14.31 -14.92 8.07
CA GLN A 501 -15.52 -14.49 7.38
C GLN A 501 -16.78 -15.17 7.96
N GLU A 502 -16.74 -16.47 8.20
CA GLU A 502 -17.88 -17.20 8.77
C GLU A 502 -18.21 -16.75 10.19
N ILE A 503 -17.21 -16.53 11.04
CA ILE A 503 -17.41 -16.01 12.40
C ILE A 503 -18.00 -14.60 12.33
N HIS A 504 -17.47 -13.76 11.43
CA HIS A 504 -17.96 -12.41 11.22
C HIS A 504 -19.42 -12.40 10.71
N ARG A 505 -19.72 -13.22 9.70
CA ARG A 505 -21.09 -13.37 9.17
C ARG A 505 -22.09 -13.72 10.29
N LEU A 506 -21.70 -14.63 11.15
CA LEU A 506 -22.51 -15.00 12.29
C LEU A 506 -22.70 -13.81 13.25
N ALA A 507 -21.62 -13.11 13.62
CA ALA A 507 -21.68 -11.99 14.55
C ALA A 507 -22.51 -10.82 14.03
N MET A 508 -22.58 -10.62 12.70
CA MET A 508 -23.43 -9.59 12.08
C MET A 508 -24.94 -9.85 12.27
N LEU A 509 -25.32 -11.05 12.67
CA LEU A 509 -26.72 -11.36 13.02
C LEU A 509 -27.12 -10.76 14.38
N LEU A 510 -26.16 -10.37 15.25
CA LEU A 510 -26.46 -9.74 16.54
C LEU A 510 -27.21 -8.42 16.38
N PRO A 511 -26.67 -7.40 15.68
CA PRO A 511 -27.39 -6.14 15.46
C PRO A 511 -28.70 -6.34 14.70
N VAL A 512 -28.77 -7.28 13.76
CA VAL A 512 -30.00 -7.61 13.04
C VAL A 512 -31.06 -8.14 14.02
N SER A 513 -30.70 -9.09 14.88
CA SER A 513 -31.62 -9.67 15.85
C SER A 513 -32.17 -8.63 16.82
N GLU A 514 -31.34 -7.69 17.27
CA GLU A 514 -31.78 -6.60 18.15
C GLU A 514 -32.74 -5.65 17.44
N MET A 515 -32.48 -5.29 16.20
CA MET A 515 -33.33 -4.37 15.41
C MET A 515 -34.71 -4.95 15.14
N ILE A 516 -34.81 -6.25 14.82
CA ILE A 516 -36.08 -6.89 14.50
C ILE A 516 -36.93 -7.25 15.76
N ARG A 517 -36.31 -7.23 16.92
CA ARG A 517 -36.94 -7.62 18.19
C ARG A 517 -38.27 -6.89 18.47
N GLY A 518 -38.27 -5.58 18.27
CA GLY A 518 -39.45 -4.73 18.52
C GLY A 518 -40.61 -4.99 17.57
N ALA A 519 -40.35 -5.46 16.38
CA ALA A 519 -41.35 -5.74 15.34
C ALA A 519 -41.82 -7.19 15.34
N ALA A 520 -41.02 -8.13 15.92
CA ALA A 520 -41.39 -9.55 15.92
C ALA A 520 -42.65 -9.84 16.75
N THR A 521 -43.50 -10.71 16.25
CA THR A 521 -44.70 -11.19 16.96
C THR A 521 -44.35 -11.82 18.30
N ASN A 522 -43.19 -12.48 18.39
CA ASN A 522 -42.63 -13.05 19.61
C ASN A 522 -41.22 -12.50 19.91
N PRO A 523 -41.13 -11.38 20.66
CA PRO A 523 -39.84 -10.80 21.05
C PRO A 523 -38.89 -11.77 21.79
N ALA A 524 -39.48 -12.66 22.64
CA ALA A 524 -38.68 -13.66 23.34
C ALA A 524 -38.00 -14.66 22.39
N SER A 525 -38.61 -14.94 21.25
CA SER A 525 -38.00 -15.78 20.21
C SER A 525 -36.83 -15.08 19.54
N ALA A 526 -36.93 -13.77 19.29
CA ALA A 526 -35.83 -12.97 18.77
C ALA A 526 -34.65 -12.89 19.78
N ASP A 527 -34.95 -12.64 21.07
CA ASP A 527 -33.95 -12.63 22.14
C ASP A 527 -33.21 -13.98 22.25
N SER A 528 -33.96 -15.09 22.20
CA SER A 528 -33.35 -16.43 22.24
C SER A 528 -32.43 -16.68 21.04
N ALA A 529 -32.79 -16.22 19.84
CA ALA A 529 -31.96 -16.33 18.66
C ALA A 529 -30.68 -15.47 18.79
N ALA A 530 -30.83 -14.22 19.22
CA ALA A 530 -29.70 -13.32 19.44
C ALA A 530 -28.69 -13.87 20.48
N LYS A 531 -29.18 -14.41 21.60
CA LYS A 531 -28.33 -15.06 22.61
C LYS A 531 -27.58 -16.27 22.06
N ALA A 532 -28.22 -17.07 21.23
CA ALA A 532 -27.57 -18.21 20.60
C ALA A 532 -26.44 -17.75 19.63
N VAL A 533 -26.67 -16.66 18.88
CA VAL A 533 -25.63 -16.04 18.04
C VAL A 533 -24.49 -15.53 18.90
N TYR A 534 -24.77 -14.74 19.94
CA TYR A 534 -23.75 -14.23 20.85
C TYR A 534 -22.88 -15.36 21.42
N LYS A 535 -23.49 -16.36 21.99
CA LYS A 535 -22.77 -17.50 22.58
C LYS A 535 -21.87 -18.20 21.56
N ARG A 536 -22.41 -18.50 20.38
CA ARG A 536 -21.64 -19.15 19.32
C ARG A 536 -20.47 -18.30 18.82
N ALA A 537 -20.70 -17.00 18.59
CA ALA A 537 -19.65 -16.07 18.16
C ALA A 537 -18.54 -15.94 19.23
N ALA A 538 -18.92 -15.78 20.50
CA ALA A 538 -18.01 -15.64 21.63
C ALA A 538 -17.14 -16.90 21.83
N GLU A 539 -17.76 -18.09 21.82
CA GLU A 539 -17.05 -19.37 21.93
C GLU A 539 -16.06 -19.57 20.79
N THR A 540 -16.51 -19.32 19.56
CA THR A 540 -15.71 -19.55 18.36
C THR A 540 -14.53 -18.60 18.25
N LEU A 541 -14.76 -17.29 18.43
CA LEU A 541 -13.68 -16.31 18.41
C LEU A 541 -12.73 -16.52 19.59
N GLY A 542 -13.27 -16.82 20.78
CA GLY A 542 -12.46 -17.15 21.95
C GLY A 542 -11.53 -18.34 21.72
N TYR A 543 -11.99 -19.38 21.02
CA TYR A 543 -11.14 -20.49 20.60
C TYR A 543 -10.01 -20.01 19.67
N ARG A 544 -10.30 -19.16 18.69
CA ARG A 544 -9.29 -18.62 17.74
C ARG A 544 -8.23 -17.75 18.46
N LEU A 545 -8.61 -17.05 19.50
CA LEU A 545 -7.73 -16.14 20.25
C LEU A 545 -6.93 -16.82 21.38
N ARG A 546 -6.88 -18.15 21.44
CA ARG A 546 -6.08 -18.90 22.41
C ARG A 546 -5.03 -19.75 21.71
N ALA A 547 -3.83 -19.78 22.28
CA ALA A 547 -2.74 -20.63 21.80
C ALA A 547 -2.93 -22.10 22.21
N THR A 548 -3.77 -22.35 23.21
CA THR A 548 -4.05 -23.71 23.72
C THR A 548 -5.48 -24.12 23.40
N PRO A 549 -5.77 -25.42 23.24
CA PRO A 549 -7.13 -25.94 23.30
C PRO A 549 -7.77 -25.71 24.69
N ASP A 550 -8.95 -26.26 24.90
CA ASP A 550 -9.68 -26.11 26.17
C ASP A 550 -8.99 -26.75 27.36
N ASP A 551 -8.01 -27.64 27.11
CA ASP A 551 -7.18 -28.26 28.17
C ASP A 551 -6.20 -27.25 28.82
N GLY A 552 -5.93 -26.10 28.19
CA GLY A 552 -5.08 -25.04 28.71
C GLY A 552 -3.58 -25.39 28.80
N THR A 553 -3.16 -26.56 28.36
CA THR A 553 -1.83 -27.13 28.64
C THR A 553 -0.99 -27.42 27.40
N THR A 554 -1.62 -27.70 26.29
CA THR A 554 -0.93 -28.11 25.04
C THR A 554 -0.98 -26.97 24.03
N LEU A 555 0.13 -26.68 23.37
CA LEU A 555 0.12 -25.71 22.26
C LEU A 555 -0.69 -26.27 21.07
N LYS A 556 -1.58 -25.47 20.52
CA LYS A 556 -2.29 -25.79 19.28
C LYS A 556 -1.30 -25.97 18.13
N ASN A 557 -1.60 -26.92 17.25
CA ASN A 557 -0.91 -27.06 15.99
C ASN A 557 -1.52 -26.15 14.88
N ALA A 558 -0.92 -26.16 13.70
CA ALA A 558 -1.36 -25.34 12.58
C ALA A 558 -2.82 -25.61 12.16
N ALA A 559 -3.28 -26.87 12.18
CA ALA A 559 -4.66 -27.21 11.85
C ALA A 559 -5.68 -26.80 12.92
N GLN A 560 -5.23 -26.43 14.11
CA GLN A 560 -6.03 -25.87 15.20
C GLN A 560 -5.98 -24.33 15.22
N HIS A 561 -5.35 -23.71 14.21
CA HIS A 561 -5.31 -22.27 13.98
C HIS A 561 -4.73 -21.45 15.14
N ALA A 562 -3.58 -21.89 15.66
CA ALA A 562 -2.82 -21.10 16.62
C ALA A 562 -2.34 -19.80 15.96
N LEU A 563 -2.42 -18.70 16.69
CA LEU A 563 -1.75 -17.46 16.30
C LEU A 563 -0.29 -17.51 16.79
N TYR A 564 0.64 -17.17 15.94
CA TYR A 564 2.08 -17.16 16.23
C TYR A 564 2.63 -15.74 16.10
N TYR A 565 3.45 -15.31 17.06
CA TYR A 565 4.13 -14.00 16.98
C TYR A 565 5.55 -14.16 16.44
N ASP A 566 5.81 -13.60 15.24
CA ASP A 566 7.17 -13.50 14.69
C ASP A 566 7.84 -12.19 15.13
N SER A 567 8.80 -12.29 16.04
CA SER A 567 9.50 -11.13 16.59
C SER A 567 10.44 -10.43 15.59
N ARG A 568 10.82 -11.08 14.49
CA ARG A 568 11.68 -10.46 13.45
C ARG A 568 10.91 -9.39 12.69
N TRP A 569 9.71 -9.73 12.25
CA TRP A 569 8.82 -8.84 11.50
C TRP A 569 7.85 -8.07 12.38
N GLY A 570 7.75 -8.41 13.68
CA GLY A 570 6.79 -7.80 14.60
C GLY A 570 5.36 -8.02 14.12
N THR A 571 4.94 -9.26 14.00
CA THR A 571 3.66 -9.62 13.40
C THR A 571 3.02 -10.83 14.08
N MET A 572 1.69 -10.79 14.15
CA MET A 572 0.87 -11.94 14.49
C MET A 572 0.60 -12.75 13.23
N ILE A 573 1.18 -13.93 13.11
CA ILE A 573 1.01 -14.80 11.95
C ILE A 573 -0.16 -15.74 12.18
N PRO A 574 -1.20 -15.70 11.34
CA PRO A 574 -2.27 -16.68 11.36
C PRO A 574 -1.85 -17.96 10.64
N SER A 575 -2.47 -19.08 10.96
CA SER A 575 -2.40 -20.25 10.12
C SER A 575 -3.19 -20.00 8.83
N CYS A 576 -2.49 -19.92 7.70
CA CYS A 576 -3.07 -19.63 6.38
C CYS A 576 -2.99 -20.87 5.49
N GLU A 577 -4.06 -21.66 5.49
CA GLU A 577 -4.21 -22.78 4.57
C GLU A 577 -4.96 -22.41 3.28
N ASP A 578 -5.46 -21.18 3.23
CA ASP A 578 -6.29 -20.68 2.14
C ASP A 578 -5.47 -20.28 0.90
N GLY A 579 -4.13 -20.32 1.00
CA GLY A 579 -3.24 -20.04 -0.12
C GLY A 579 -2.93 -18.55 -0.36
N PHE A 580 -3.38 -17.64 0.51
CA PHE A 580 -3.17 -16.19 0.37
C PHE A 580 -1.84 -15.69 0.95
N ALA A 581 -1.00 -16.58 1.45
CA ALA A 581 0.35 -16.29 1.96
C ALA A 581 0.38 -15.28 3.14
N ALA A 582 -0.68 -15.21 3.94
CA ALA A 582 -0.70 -14.39 5.15
C ALA A 582 0.34 -14.85 6.19
N ASP A 583 0.71 -16.12 6.16
CA ASP A 583 1.73 -16.72 7.04
C ASP A 583 3.17 -16.52 6.54
N SER A 584 3.39 -16.45 5.24
CA SER A 584 4.73 -16.47 4.61
C SER A 584 5.17 -15.14 4.02
N LEU A 585 4.24 -14.37 3.46
CA LEU A 585 4.47 -13.06 2.86
C LEU A 585 3.79 -11.93 3.62
N LEU A 586 3.04 -12.24 4.68
CA LEU A 586 2.30 -11.29 5.52
C LEU A 586 1.23 -10.51 4.75
N ASN A 587 0.61 -11.16 3.76
CA ASN A 587 -0.49 -10.59 3.00
C ASN A 587 -1.77 -10.51 3.83
N ASP A 588 -2.63 -9.55 3.52
CA ASP A 588 -4.06 -9.52 3.88
C ASP A 588 -4.38 -9.52 5.38
N HIS A 589 -3.41 -9.25 6.27
CA HIS A 589 -3.67 -9.30 7.71
C HIS A 589 -4.82 -8.39 8.13
N HIS A 590 -4.97 -7.21 7.49
CA HIS A 590 -6.08 -6.30 7.80
C HIS A 590 -7.44 -6.87 7.38
N TYR A 591 -7.52 -7.74 6.36
CA TYR A 591 -8.75 -8.48 6.04
C TYR A 591 -9.03 -9.53 7.11
N HIS A 592 -8.06 -10.43 7.35
CA HIS A 592 -8.20 -11.52 8.32
C HIS A 592 -8.54 -11.00 9.72
N PHE A 593 -7.74 -10.09 10.23
CA PHE A 593 -7.92 -9.55 11.58
C PHE A 593 -9.03 -8.52 11.67
N GLY A 594 -9.35 -7.82 10.59
CA GLY A 594 -10.51 -6.95 10.49
C GLY A 594 -11.82 -7.70 10.79
N TYR A 595 -11.98 -8.90 10.26
CA TYR A 595 -13.12 -9.76 10.57
C TYR A 595 -13.17 -10.16 12.06
N PHE A 596 -12.03 -10.52 12.65
CA PHE A 596 -11.98 -10.87 14.07
C PHE A 596 -12.27 -9.66 14.96
N VAL A 597 -11.70 -8.48 14.64
CA VAL A 597 -11.95 -7.26 15.42
C VAL A 597 -13.41 -6.84 15.31
N LYS A 598 -14.03 -6.92 14.13
CA LYS A 598 -15.46 -6.61 13.96
C LYS A 598 -16.34 -7.57 14.76
N THR A 599 -16.03 -8.86 14.72
CA THR A 599 -16.73 -9.86 15.55
C THR A 599 -16.58 -9.55 17.04
N ALA A 600 -15.37 -9.25 17.50
CA ALA A 600 -15.10 -8.86 18.88
C ALA A 600 -15.88 -7.61 19.29
N THR A 601 -16.00 -6.64 18.37
CA THR A 601 -16.76 -5.42 18.60
C THR A 601 -18.24 -5.71 18.82
N GLU A 602 -18.84 -6.60 18.03
CA GLU A 602 -20.26 -6.94 18.18
C GLU A 602 -20.51 -7.75 19.47
N ILE A 603 -19.61 -8.65 19.83
CA ILE A 603 -19.69 -9.34 21.12
C ILE A 603 -19.60 -8.35 22.28
N ALA A 604 -18.64 -7.44 22.25
CA ALA A 604 -18.46 -6.41 23.28
C ALA A 604 -19.66 -5.45 23.35
N ARG A 605 -20.21 -5.08 22.19
CA ARG A 605 -21.42 -4.26 22.13
C ARG A 605 -22.62 -4.96 22.78
N TRP A 606 -22.82 -6.24 22.47
CA TRP A 606 -23.85 -7.05 23.10
C TRP A 606 -23.69 -7.09 24.63
N GLU A 607 -22.50 -7.36 25.13
CA GLU A 607 -22.23 -7.40 26.58
C GLU A 607 -22.51 -6.04 27.24
N LYS A 608 -22.08 -4.94 26.60
CA LYS A 608 -22.31 -3.58 27.11
C LYS A 608 -23.81 -3.22 27.18
N THR A 609 -24.59 -3.67 26.20
CA THR A 609 -26.03 -3.39 26.15
C THR A 609 -26.89 -4.35 26.98
N HIS A 610 -26.33 -5.51 27.34
CA HIS A 610 -26.99 -6.54 28.12
C HIS A 610 -26.21 -6.93 29.42
N PRO A 611 -25.87 -5.96 30.30
CA PRO A 611 -24.98 -6.20 31.41
C PRO A 611 -25.55 -7.15 32.48
N SER A 612 -26.87 -7.31 32.51
CA SER A 612 -27.56 -8.18 33.45
C SER A 612 -27.96 -9.54 32.86
N ASP A 613 -27.56 -9.82 31.63
CA ASP A 613 -27.88 -11.11 31.02
C ASP A 613 -27.03 -12.21 31.67
N PRO A 614 -27.63 -13.29 32.20
CA PRO A 614 -26.91 -14.39 32.83
C PRO A 614 -25.98 -15.13 31.84
N ASP A 615 -26.20 -15.01 30.52
CA ASP A 615 -25.34 -15.57 29.50
C ASP A 615 -24.15 -14.66 29.15
N ASN A 616 -24.11 -13.42 29.69
CA ASN A 616 -22.99 -12.52 29.54
C ASN A 616 -21.77 -13.06 30.31
N ALA A 617 -20.85 -13.69 29.58
CA ALA A 617 -19.69 -14.36 30.16
C ALA A 617 -18.49 -13.41 30.43
N GLY A 618 -18.61 -12.11 30.14
CA GLY A 618 -17.49 -11.16 30.26
C GLY A 618 -16.39 -11.41 29.24
N TRP A 619 -16.75 -11.91 28.06
CA TRP A 619 -15.83 -12.25 26.98
C TRP A 619 -14.98 -11.06 26.58
N ALA A 620 -15.59 -9.86 26.45
CA ALA A 620 -14.87 -8.66 26.03
C ALA A 620 -13.73 -8.32 26.99
N ALA A 621 -13.96 -8.38 28.32
CA ALA A 621 -12.91 -8.14 29.30
C ALA A 621 -11.81 -9.21 29.25
N ALA A 622 -12.21 -10.47 29.05
CA ALA A 622 -11.29 -11.59 29.00
C ALA A 622 -10.37 -11.59 27.75
N TYR A 623 -10.88 -11.17 26.60
CA TYR A 623 -10.15 -11.25 25.33
C TYR A 623 -9.67 -9.90 24.78
N ALA A 624 -10.06 -8.76 25.36
CA ALA A 624 -9.61 -7.44 24.88
C ALA A 624 -8.08 -7.34 24.69
N PRO A 625 -7.23 -7.88 25.56
CA PRO A 625 -5.78 -7.82 25.32
C PRO A 625 -5.35 -8.49 24.01
N MET A 626 -5.94 -9.63 23.64
CA MET A 626 -5.67 -10.29 22.36
C MET A 626 -6.23 -9.50 21.18
N VAL A 627 -7.44 -8.96 21.30
CA VAL A 627 -8.02 -8.12 20.25
C VAL A 627 -7.13 -6.90 19.98
N ARG A 628 -6.59 -6.27 21.02
CA ARG A 628 -5.64 -5.16 20.89
C ARG A 628 -4.34 -5.57 20.18
N LEU A 629 -3.84 -6.78 20.39
CA LEU A 629 -2.68 -7.27 19.65
C LEU A 629 -2.98 -7.38 18.14
N LEU A 630 -4.16 -7.87 17.77
CA LEU A 630 -4.57 -7.92 16.36
C LEU A 630 -4.73 -6.52 15.77
N ILE A 631 -5.29 -5.57 16.53
CA ILE A 631 -5.38 -4.16 16.13
C ILE A 631 -3.98 -3.58 15.93
N ARG A 632 -3.04 -3.81 16.86
CA ARG A 632 -1.65 -3.34 16.75
C ARG A 632 -0.94 -3.96 15.56
N ASP A 633 -1.22 -5.20 15.21
CA ASP A 633 -0.63 -5.83 14.04
C ASP A 633 -0.96 -5.10 12.74
N ILE A 634 -2.22 -4.71 12.55
CA ILE A 634 -2.69 -4.11 11.30
C ILE A 634 -2.65 -2.58 11.28
N ALA A 635 -2.75 -1.94 12.44
CA ALA A 635 -2.90 -0.49 12.56
C ALA A 635 -2.30 0.06 13.86
N ASN A 636 -1.06 -0.33 14.19
CA ASN A 636 -0.36 0.30 15.29
C ASN A 636 -0.17 1.79 15.03
N THR A 637 -0.61 2.63 15.97
CA THR A 637 -0.56 4.10 15.87
C THR A 637 0.68 4.70 16.55
N ASP A 638 1.44 3.89 17.28
CA ASP A 638 2.67 4.32 17.95
C ASP A 638 3.89 4.07 17.04
N ARG A 639 4.54 5.13 16.61
CA ARG A 639 5.57 5.04 15.56
C ARG A 639 7.00 5.20 16.02
N THR A 640 7.28 6.06 16.99
CA THR A 640 8.66 6.42 17.32
C THR A 640 8.81 7.09 18.68
N GLY A 641 10.05 7.16 19.14
CA GLY A 641 10.44 7.89 20.30
C GLY A 641 10.24 7.13 21.61
N THR A 642 9.94 7.82 22.67
CA THR A 642 9.76 7.24 24.00
C THR A 642 8.49 6.37 24.12
N GLY A 643 7.57 6.49 23.17
CA GLY A 643 6.36 5.71 23.10
C GLY A 643 6.32 4.71 21.94
N ALA A 644 7.44 4.49 21.25
CA ALA A 644 7.47 3.56 20.11
C ALA A 644 7.10 2.16 20.53
N ASP A 645 6.15 1.55 19.83
CA ASP A 645 5.80 0.15 20.02
C ASP A 645 6.99 -0.73 19.58
N PRO A 646 7.62 -1.50 20.47
CA PRO A 646 8.75 -2.33 20.10
C PRO A 646 8.34 -3.61 19.36
N ASP A 647 7.06 -3.97 19.41
CA ASP A 647 6.56 -5.26 18.96
C ASP A 647 5.94 -5.19 17.56
N PHE A 648 5.31 -4.06 17.19
CA PHE A 648 4.57 -3.91 15.95
C PHE A 648 5.01 -2.67 15.15
N PRO A 649 4.97 -2.71 13.80
CA PRO A 649 5.25 -1.56 12.97
C PRO A 649 4.12 -0.53 13.02
N PHE A 650 4.44 0.72 12.76
CA PHE A 650 3.45 1.76 12.53
C PHE A 650 2.68 1.48 11.23
N LEU A 651 1.35 1.45 11.30
CA LEU A 651 0.41 1.30 10.16
C LEU A 651 0.87 0.26 9.12
N ARG A 652 0.92 -1.03 9.49
CA ARG A 652 1.44 -2.10 8.63
C ARG A 652 0.93 -2.07 7.20
N HIS A 653 -0.36 -1.92 6.99
CA HIS A 653 -1.02 -2.02 5.69
C HIS A 653 -1.45 -0.68 5.10
N PHE A 654 -1.78 0.28 5.93
CA PHE A 654 -2.29 1.56 5.47
C PHE A 654 -1.15 2.50 5.07
N SER A 655 -1.17 2.97 3.81
CA SER A 655 -0.23 3.96 3.31
C SER A 655 -0.85 5.36 3.40
N PRO A 656 -0.40 6.21 4.34
CA PRO A 656 -0.99 7.52 4.55
C PRO A 656 -0.94 8.42 3.31
N TYR A 657 0.15 8.37 2.56
CA TYR A 657 0.32 9.20 1.36
C TYR A 657 -0.54 8.69 0.19
N ALA A 658 -0.67 7.38 0.03
CA ALA A 658 -1.55 6.77 -0.97
C ALA A 658 -3.03 6.95 -0.63
N GLY A 659 -3.35 7.16 0.65
CA GLY A 659 -4.71 7.35 1.16
C GLY A 659 -5.52 6.07 1.26
N HIS A 660 -4.89 4.91 1.07
CA HIS A 660 -5.51 3.59 1.15
C HIS A 660 -4.49 2.53 1.57
N SER A 661 -4.98 1.35 1.89
CA SER A 661 -4.16 0.22 2.27
C SER A 661 -3.62 -0.54 1.05
N TRP A 662 -2.57 -1.33 1.31
CA TRP A 662 -2.06 -2.35 0.41
C TRP A 662 -2.24 -3.72 1.06
N ALA A 663 -2.71 -4.68 0.28
CA ALA A 663 -2.98 -6.04 0.74
C ALA A 663 -1.71 -6.91 0.77
N SER A 664 -0.85 -6.78 -0.25
CA SER A 664 0.38 -7.58 -0.32
C SER A 664 1.41 -7.15 0.72
N GLY A 665 1.87 -8.11 1.52
CA GLY A 665 2.81 -7.83 2.62
C GLY A 665 4.25 -7.64 2.14
N SER A 666 4.72 -8.46 1.19
CA SER A 666 6.11 -8.39 0.75
C SER A 666 6.35 -7.47 -0.45
N SER A 667 5.33 -7.16 -1.21
CA SER A 667 5.42 -6.39 -2.47
C SER A 667 6.55 -6.88 -3.41
N ARG A 668 6.87 -8.18 -3.36
CA ARG A 668 8.04 -8.79 -4.04
C ARG A 668 7.85 -8.94 -5.55
N GLY A 669 6.65 -8.77 -6.04
CA GLY A 669 6.36 -8.85 -7.47
C GLY A 669 6.87 -7.62 -8.22
N ASN A 670 6.87 -7.72 -9.54
CA ASN A 670 7.11 -6.60 -10.44
C ASN A 670 5.97 -5.57 -10.45
N GLN A 671 4.94 -5.78 -9.65
CA GLN A 671 3.74 -4.95 -9.56
C GLN A 671 3.73 -4.03 -8.34
N GLY A 672 4.65 -4.24 -7.39
CA GLY A 672 4.67 -3.50 -6.13
C GLY A 672 3.54 -3.90 -5.17
N GLY A 673 3.06 -2.96 -4.39
CA GLY A 673 1.89 -3.15 -3.54
C GLY A 673 0.63 -3.39 -4.36
N GLN A 674 -0.26 -4.23 -3.84
CA GLN A 674 -1.53 -4.60 -4.45
C GLN A 674 -2.68 -4.27 -3.51
N GLN A 675 -3.78 -3.76 -4.05
CA GLN A 675 -5.05 -3.65 -3.34
C GLN A 675 -6.18 -4.10 -4.26
N GLU A 676 -6.88 -5.16 -3.87
CA GLU A 676 -8.00 -5.71 -4.64
C GLU A 676 -9.34 -5.54 -3.94
N SER A 677 -9.38 -5.64 -2.60
CA SER A 677 -10.62 -5.64 -1.82
C SER A 677 -10.71 -4.40 -0.93
N THR A 678 -11.13 -3.29 -1.52
CA THR A 678 -11.35 -2.05 -0.75
C THR A 678 -12.45 -2.22 0.29
N SER A 679 -13.45 -3.04 0.02
CA SER A 679 -14.54 -3.31 0.96
C SER A 679 -14.07 -3.99 2.24
N GLU A 680 -13.17 -4.95 2.15
CA GLU A 680 -12.59 -5.63 3.33
C GLU A 680 -11.66 -4.70 4.11
N ALA A 681 -10.87 -3.87 3.41
CA ALA A 681 -10.06 -2.84 4.04
C ALA A 681 -10.92 -1.82 4.80
N ILE A 682 -11.95 -1.29 4.15
CA ILE A 682 -12.93 -0.37 4.77
C ILE A 682 -13.61 -1.02 5.97
N GLN A 683 -13.99 -2.29 5.86
CA GLN A 683 -14.55 -3.06 6.97
C GLN A 683 -13.58 -3.16 8.15
N ALA A 684 -12.29 -3.37 7.89
CA ALA A 684 -11.28 -3.43 8.93
C ALA A 684 -11.18 -2.09 9.67
N TRP A 685 -11.05 -0.97 8.96
CA TRP A 685 -10.93 0.35 9.58
C TRP A 685 -12.21 0.77 10.31
N ALA A 686 -13.37 0.46 9.75
CA ALA A 686 -14.64 0.65 10.43
C ALA A 686 -14.74 -0.19 11.73
N ALA A 687 -14.23 -1.42 11.72
CA ALA A 687 -14.20 -2.26 12.91
C ALA A 687 -13.34 -1.65 14.03
N LEU A 688 -12.18 -1.09 13.67
CA LEU A 688 -11.31 -0.39 14.61
C LEU A 688 -11.99 0.86 15.20
N LEU A 689 -12.64 1.65 14.34
CA LEU A 689 -13.37 2.85 14.76
C LEU A 689 -14.48 2.49 15.75
N LEU A 690 -15.29 1.49 15.42
CA LEU A 690 -16.39 1.03 16.29
C LEU A 690 -15.87 0.44 17.61
N TRP A 691 -14.76 -0.31 17.58
CA TRP A 691 -14.11 -0.82 18.79
C TRP A 691 -13.67 0.33 19.71
N ALA A 692 -13.01 1.34 19.14
CA ALA A 692 -12.54 2.50 19.89
C ALA A 692 -13.70 3.31 20.49
N GLN A 693 -14.75 3.56 19.70
CA GLN A 693 -15.93 4.30 20.13
C GLN A 693 -16.76 3.54 21.18
N LEU A 694 -16.86 2.23 21.05
CA LEU A 694 -17.52 1.40 22.04
C LEU A 694 -16.83 1.51 23.40
N ASN A 695 -15.50 1.57 23.40
CA ASN A 695 -14.66 1.71 24.58
C ASN A 695 -15.07 0.74 25.71
N TYR A 696 -15.21 -0.53 25.37
CA TYR A 696 -15.62 -1.58 26.29
C TYR A 696 -14.82 -2.88 26.05
N PRO A 697 -14.02 -3.32 27.05
CA PRO A 697 -13.75 -2.63 28.31
C PRO A 697 -12.99 -1.31 28.07
N ALA A 698 -13.17 -0.35 28.96
CA ALA A 698 -12.59 0.99 28.83
C ALA A 698 -11.06 0.95 28.80
N ASP A 699 -10.47 1.72 27.87
CA ASP A 699 -9.03 1.84 27.68
C ASP A 699 -8.66 3.22 27.16
N ALA A 700 -7.69 3.87 27.78
CA ALA A 700 -7.27 5.22 27.42
C ALA A 700 -6.67 5.30 26.00
N SER A 701 -6.09 4.22 25.49
CA SER A 701 -5.53 4.15 24.13
C SER A 701 -6.60 4.22 23.04
N ASN A 702 -7.87 3.92 23.37
CA ASN A 702 -8.96 3.98 22.40
C ASN A 702 -9.21 5.40 21.86
N ALA A 703 -8.89 6.46 22.63
CA ALA A 703 -9.04 7.84 22.14
C ALA A 703 -8.06 8.17 21.00
N GLU A 704 -6.86 7.62 21.01
CA GLU A 704 -5.91 7.77 19.91
C GLU A 704 -6.27 6.85 18.75
N LEU A 705 -6.64 5.62 19.04
CA LEU A 705 -7.12 4.67 18.03
C LEU A 705 -8.32 5.22 17.26
N GLU A 706 -9.26 5.91 17.92
CA GLU A 706 -10.43 6.48 17.28
C GLU A 706 -10.07 7.50 16.19
N LYS A 707 -9.12 8.40 16.46
CA LYS A 707 -8.66 9.39 15.47
C LYS A 707 -8.04 8.72 14.25
N TRP A 708 -7.17 7.75 14.47
CA TRP A 708 -6.50 7.03 13.40
C TRP A 708 -7.47 6.15 12.59
N ALA A 709 -8.35 5.43 13.27
CA ALA A 709 -9.36 4.61 12.62
C ALA A 709 -10.34 5.46 11.80
N ALA A 710 -10.76 6.61 12.32
CA ALA A 710 -11.59 7.57 11.57
C ALA A 710 -10.87 8.06 10.32
N TYR A 711 -9.58 8.38 10.41
CA TYR A 711 -8.77 8.81 9.27
C TYR A 711 -8.62 7.69 8.23
N MET A 712 -8.18 6.50 8.65
CA MET A 712 -8.02 5.37 7.75
C MET A 712 -9.34 5.02 7.04
N PHE A 713 -10.43 4.97 7.80
CA PHE A 713 -11.75 4.67 7.25
C PHE A 713 -12.21 5.71 6.22
N ALA A 714 -12.18 6.99 6.57
CA ALA A 714 -12.63 8.06 5.68
C ALA A 714 -11.74 8.22 4.44
N SER A 715 -10.43 8.07 4.61
CA SER A 715 -9.46 8.16 3.51
C SER A 715 -9.56 6.95 2.56
N GLU A 716 -9.70 5.72 3.08
CA GLU A 716 -9.88 4.51 2.27
C GLU A 716 -11.19 4.59 1.46
N VAL A 717 -12.29 5.05 2.08
CA VAL A 717 -13.56 5.30 1.39
C VAL A 717 -13.38 6.30 0.25
N ARG A 718 -12.71 7.43 0.52
CA ARG A 718 -12.46 8.44 -0.51
C ARG A 718 -11.60 7.92 -1.65
N ALA A 719 -10.57 7.16 -1.34
CA ALA A 719 -9.73 6.51 -2.34
C ALA A 719 -10.51 5.48 -3.17
N ALA A 720 -11.34 4.66 -2.52
CA ALA A 720 -12.20 3.70 -3.20
C ALA A 720 -13.16 4.38 -4.18
N GLU A 721 -13.85 5.43 -3.74
CA GLU A 721 -14.73 6.22 -4.59
C GLU A 721 -14.04 6.79 -5.83
N LEU A 722 -12.85 7.35 -5.65
CA LEU A 722 -12.10 7.95 -6.75
C LEU A 722 -11.46 6.91 -7.67
N TYR A 723 -10.75 5.95 -7.10
CA TYR A 723 -9.86 5.10 -7.88
C TYR A 723 -10.50 3.79 -8.34
N TRP A 724 -11.37 3.19 -7.54
CA TRP A 724 -12.06 1.96 -7.90
C TRP A 724 -13.39 2.20 -8.59
N PHE A 725 -14.21 3.12 -8.05
CA PHE A 725 -15.54 3.40 -8.59
C PHE A 725 -15.56 4.58 -9.59
N GLY A 726 -14.62 5.51 -9.52
CA GLY A 726 -14.55 6.68 -10.38
C GLY A 726 -15.61 7.73 -10.06
N TYR A 727 -16.06 7.79 -8.82
CA TYR A 727 -17.06 8.76 -8.38
C TYR A 727 -16.40 10.11 -8.15
N THR A 728 -16.64 11.04 -9.07
CA THR A 728 -16.26 12.43 -8.90
C THR A 728 -17.21 13.33 -9.66
N THR A 729 -17.60 14.41 -9.01
CA THR A 729 -18.39 15.49 -9.62
C THR A 729 -17.50 16.48 -10.36
N ASN A 730 -16.18 16.43 -10.17
CA ASN A 730 -15.24 17.36 -10.76
C ASN A 730 -15.05 17.07 -12.27
N ALA A 731 -15.68 17.91 -13.11
CA ALA A 731 -15.65 17.75 -14.57
C ALA A 731 -14.23 17.81 -15.16
N ALA A 732 -13.30 18.53 -14.53
CA ALA A 732 -11.93 18.63 -15.00
C ALA A 732 -11.11 17.35 -14.72
N PHE A 733 -11.50 16.55 -13.76
CA PHE A 733 -10.89 15.24 -13.50
C PHE A 733 -11.43 14.15 -14.45
N ARG A 734 -12.66 14.31 -14.97
CA ARG A 734 -13.29 13.34 -15.87
C ARG A 734 -12.46 12.95 -17.09
N PRO A 735 -11.70 13.84 -17.75
CA PRO A 735 -10.84 13.45 -18.87
C PRO A 735 -9.81 12.39 -18.53
N PHE A 736 -9.35 12.33 -17.28
CA PHE A 736 -8.39 11.33 -16.81
C PHE A 736 -9.07 10.01 -16.43
N LEU A 737 -10.36 10.06 -16.10
CA LEU A 737 -11.22 8.86 -16.05
C LEU A 737 -11.50 8.30 -17.44
N SER A 738 -11.19 9.04 -18.50
CA SER A 738 -11.35 8.61 -19.91
C SER A 738 -10.48 7.42 -20.28
N PHE A 739 -9.47 7.07 -19.48
CA PHE A 739 -8.82 5.76 -19.61
C PHE A 739 -9.84 4.62 -19.51
N ARG A 740 -10.80 4.73 -18.61
CA ARG A 740 -11.93 3.80 -18.53
C ARG A 740 -12.80 3.87 -19.78
N GLN A 741 -13.06 5.06 -20.31
CA GLN A 741 -13.83 5.26 -21.54
C GLN A 741 -13.07 4.80 -22.77
N TYR A 742 -11.75 4.83 -22.77
CA TYR A 742 -10.94 4.32 -23.87
C TYR A 742 -11.04 2.80 -23.99
N ALA A 743 -10.92 2.10 -22.86
CA ALA A 743 -11.18 0.67 -22.81
C ALA A 743 -12.61 0.33 -23.28
N ALA A 744 -13.60 1.19 -22.98
CA ALA A 744 -14.99 1.05 -23.44
C ALA A 744 -15.20 1.29 -24.92
N LYS A 745 -14.29 2.00 -25.59
CA LYS A 745 -14.36 2.31 -27.03
C LYS A 745 -13.60 1.34 -27.91
N SER A 746 -12.78 0.47 -27.33
CA SER A 746 -12.08 -0.54 -28.11
C SER A 746 -13.08 -1.56 -28.64
N ASP A 747 -13.12 -1.74 -29.95
CA ASP A 747 -14.00 -2.75 -30.59
C ASP A 747 -13.60 -4.20 -30.23
N ALA A 748 -12.44 -4.39 -29.65
CA ALA A 748 -11.96 -5.66 -29.16
C ALA A 748 -12.61 -6.08 -27.83
N VAL A 749 -13.26 -5.15 -27.09
CA VAL A 749 -14.05 -5.47 -25.90
C VAL A 749 -15.51 -5.58 -26.28
N PRO A 750 -16.14 -6.73 -26.03
CA PRO A 750 -17.59 -6.80 -26.13
C PRO A 750 -18.25 -5.76 -25.26
N LYS A 751 -18.94 -4.79 -25.90
CA LYS A 751 -19.52 -3.59 -25.27
C LYS A 751 -20.34 -3.78 -23.99
N PRO A 752 -20.94 -4.92 -23.66
CA PRO A 752 -21.63 -5.11 -22.40
C PRO A 752 -20.75 -5.45 -21.20
N TYR A 753 -19.42 -5.55 -21.36
CA TYR A 753 -18.53 -6.08 -20.33
C TYR A 753 -17.39 -5.15 -19.88
N VAL A 754 -17.41 -3.89 -20.28
CA VAL A 754 -16.47 -2.95 -19.67
C VAL A 754 -17.01 -2.59 -18.28
N PRO A 755 -16.41 -3.12 -17.21
CA PRO A 755 -16.87 -2.76 -15.89
C PRO A 755 -16.62 -1.28 -15.69
N SER A 756 -17.58 -0.58 -15.13
CA SER A 756 -17.41 0.79 -14.68
C SER A 756 -16.41 0.89 -13.51
N MET A 757 -16.10 -0.25 -12.90
CA MET A 757 -15.37 -0.38 -11.66
C MET A 757 -14.03 -1.08 -11.88
N VAL A 758 -12.98 -0.56 -11.25
CA VAL A 758 -11.68 -1.20 -11.17
C VAL A 758 -11.75 -2.36 -10.18
N SER A 759 -11.18 -3.50 -10.53
CA SER A 759 -11.14 -4.67 -9.64
C SER A 759 -9.91 -4.66 -8.74
N GLN A 760 -8.76 -4.23 -9.27
CA GLN A 760 -7.49 -4.32 -8.58
C GLN A 760 -6.58 -3.18 -9.01
N ILE A 761 -5.90 -2.57 -8.06
CA ILE A 761 -4.85 -1.60 -8.29
C ILE A 761 -3.55 -2.14 -7.68
N ASN A 762 -2.56 -2.31 -8.54
CA ASN A 762 -1.17 -2.47 -8.16
C ASN A 762 -0.44 -1.13 -8.36
N GLN A 763 0.78 -1.01 -7.87
CA GLN A 763 1.52 0.25 -8.06
C GLN A 763 1.90 0.52 -9.52
N ASN A 764 2.01 -0.53 -10.35
CA ASN A 764 2.27 -0.39 -11.79
C ASN A 764 1.11 -0.79 -12.68
N GLU A 765 0.00 -1.29 -12.14
CA GLU A 765 -1.08 -1.86 -12.93
C GLU A 765 -2.44 -1.56 -12.31
N MET A 766 -3.41 -1.30 -13.15
CA MET A 766 -4.82 -1.20 -12.78
C MET A 766 -5.61 -2.17 -13.66
N THR A 767 -6.28 -3.13 -13.05
CA THR A 767 -7.05 -4.15 -13.77
C THR A 767 -8.54 -4.02 -13.48
N PHE A 768 -9.33 -4.48 -14.44
CA PHE A 768 -10.78 -4.60 -14.30
C PHE A 768 -11.21 -6.06 -14.07
N GLN A 769 -10.29 -6.87 -13.61
CA GLN A 769 -10.46 -8.28 -13.31
C GLN A 769 -9.70 -8.63 -12.05
N THR A 770 -10.26 -9.51 -11.23
CA THR A 770 -9.54 -10.07 -10.07
C THR A 770 -8.72 -11.28 -10.47
N ASP A 771 -7.74 -11.64 -9.67
CA ASP A 771 -6.96 -12.87 -9.80
C ASP A 771 -7.82 -14.13 -9.61
N PHE A 772 -9.04 -14.00 -9.06
CA PHE A 772 -9.97 -15.10 -8.81
C PHE A 772 -10.80 -15.49 -10.02
N GLY A 773 -10.63 -14.83 -11.14
CA GLY A 773 -11.29 -15.20 -12.39
C GLY A 773 -12.23 -14.15 -12.97
N ASN A 774 -12.95 -14.61 -14.01
CA ASN A 774 -13.69 -13.75 -14.94
C ASN A 774 -15.20 -13.61 -14.71
N PRO A 775 -15.89 -14.34 -13.81
CA PRO A 775 -17.33 -14.15 -13.71
C PRO A 775 -17.65 -12.70 -13.34
N PRO A 776 -18.65 -12.08 -13.94
CA PRO A 776 -19.10 -10.72 -13.59
C PRO A 776 -19.28 -10.55 -12.08
N LEU A 777 -19.74 -11.58 -11.40
CA LEU A 777 -19.92 -11.60 -9.96
C LEU A 777 -18.64 -11.32 -9.18
N LEU A 778 -17.52 -11.93 -9.55
CA LEU A 778 -16.25 -11.74 -8.85
C LEU A 778 -15.64 -10.36 -9.10
N LYS A 779 -15.86 -9.78 -10.27
CA LYS A 779 -15.37 -8.45 -10.60
C LYS A 779 -15.98 -7.35 -9.75
N HIS A 780 -17.28 -7.46 -9.51
CA HIS A 780 -18.04 -6.45 -8.76
C HIS A 780 -18.11 -6.82 -7.27
N GLY A 781 -18.30 -8.10 -6.96
CA GLY A 781 -18.54 -8.58 -5.61
C GLY A 781 -17.40 -8.28 -4.65
N ILE A 782 -16.15 -8.35 -5.10
CA ILE A 782 -14.98 -8.14 -4.24
C ILE A 782 -14.91 -6.73 -3.67
N GLN A 783 -15.47 -5.72 -4.35
CA GLN A 783 -15.49 -4.35 -3.86
C GLN A 783 -16.70 -4.06 -2.94
N TRP A 784 -17.62 -4.99 -2.78
CA TRP A 784 -18.82 -4.81 -1.96
C TRP A 784 -18.95 -5.83 -0.83
N LEU A 785 -18.20 -6.91 -0.88
CA LEU A 785 -18.21 -7.92 0.16
C LEU A 785 -17.19 -7.58 1.27
N PRO A 786 -17.53 -7.86 2.52
CA PRO A 786 -18.82 -8.34 2.99
C PRO A 786 -19.87 -7.22 2.96
N LEU A 787 -21.12 -7.58 2.65
CA LEU A 787 -22.23 -6.64 2.75
C LEU A 787 -22.54 -6.38 4.22
N THR A 788 -22.00 -5.30 4.75
CA THR A 788 -22.13 -4.89 6.15
C THR A 788 -22.57 -3.45 6.23
N GLY A 789 -22.83 -2.96 7.45
CA GLY A 789 -23.09 -1.55 7.68
C GLY A 789 -22.00 -0.61 7.14
N SER A 790 -20.75 -1.06 7.10
CA SER A 790 -19.64 -0.28 6.52
C SER A 790 -19.69 -0.20 4.99
N SER A 791 -20.35 -1.12 4.30
CA SER A 791 -20.51 -1.06 2.84
C SER A 791 -21.57 -0.07 2.39
N LEU A 792 -22.39 0.43 3.30
CA LEU A 792 -23.47 1.40 3.00
C LEU A 792 -22.95 2.78 2.56
N TYR A 793 -21.66 3.07 2.77
CA TYR A 793 -21.06 4.31 2.27
C TYR A 793 -21.24 4.45 0.75
N LEU A 794 -21.29 3.34 0.01
CA LEU A 794 -21.52 3.34 -1.42
C LEU A 794 -22.88 3.97 -1.80
N GLY A 795 -23.91 3.72 -1.01
CA GLY A 795 -25.20 4.36 -1.21
C GLY A 795 -25.29 5.80 -0.69
N VAL A 796 -24.51 6.12 0.35
CA VAL A 796 -24.54 7.44 1.00
C VAL A 796 -23.68 8.46 0.25
N ASN A 797 -22.46 8.10 -0.08
CA ASN A 797 -21.47 9.02 -0.68
C ASN A 797 -21.37 8.88 -2.20
N GLY A 798 -21.54 7.67 -2.75
CA GLY A 798 -21.55 7.41 -4.19
C GLY A 798 -22.82 7.93 -4.89
N GLY A 799 -23.88 8.21 -4.14
CA GLY A 799 -25.13 8.76 -4.65
C GLY A 799 -25.72 7.96 -5.82
N ALA A 800 -26.29 8.67 -6.80
CA ALA A 800 -26.92 8.05 -7.96
C ALA A 800 -25.99 7.18 -8.83
N LEU A 801 -24.67 7.40 -8.76
CA LEU A 801 -23.69 6.59 -9.52
C LEU A 801 -23.51 5.21 -8.87
N ALA A 802 -23.39 5.15 -7.54
CA ALA A 802 -23.32 3.89 -6.81
C ALA A 802 -24.62 3.08 -6.98
N GLU A 803 -25.77 3.73 -6.86
CA GLU A 803 -27.07 3.09 -7.09
C GLU A 803 -27.18 2.55 -8.51
N GLN A 804 -26.72 3.31 -9.51
CA GLN A 804 -26.74 2.89 -10.90
C GLN A 804 -25.80 1.70 -11.15
N ASP A 805 -24.63 1.66 -10.53
CA ASP A 805 -23.69 0.55 -10.66
C ASP A 805 -24.22 -0.72 -9.99
N VAL A 806 -24.76 -0.62 -8.77
CA VAL A 806 -25.41 -1.74 -8.07
C VAL A 806 -26.60 -2.25 -8.86
N LYS A 807 -27.45 -1.36 -9.31
CA LYS A 807 -28.62 -1.69 -10.13
C LYS A 807 -28.21 -2.32 -11.45
N GLY A 808 -27.23 -1.76 -12.15
CA GLY A 808 -26.69 -2.32 -13.39
C GLY A 808 -26.14 -3.73 -13.19
N TYR A 809 -25.42 -3.96 -12.09
CA TYR A 809 -24.95 -5.27 -11.71
C TYR A 809 -26.11 -6.26 -11.47
N LEU A 810 -27.07 -5.91 -10.63
CA LEU A 810 -28.19 -6.79 -10.31
C LEU A 810 -29.10 -7.07 -11.49
N GLU A 811 -29.36 -6.08 -12.35
CA GLU A 811 -30.26 -6.20 -13.49
C GLU A 811 -29.58 -6.79 -14.73
N THR A 812 -28.30 -6.54 -14.93
CA THR A 812 -27.60 -6.82 -16.19
C THR A 812 -26.64 -8.00 -16.06
N ASP A 813 -25.88 -8.07 -14.99
CA ASP A 813 -24.81 -9.06 -14.83
C ASP A 813 -25.27 -10.29 -14.07
N TRP A 814 -26.07 -10.10 -13.03
CA TRP A 814 -26.64 -11.20 -12.25
C TRP A 814 -27.44 -12.22 -13.09
N PRO A 815 -28.35 -11.81 -13.99
CA PRO A 815 -29.10 -12.76 -14.82
C PRO A 815 -28.23 -13.60 -15.77
N LYS A 816 -26.99 -13.16 -16.05
CA LYS A 816 -26.07 -13.87 -16.95
C LYS A 816 -25.30 -15.00 -16.26
N LEU A 817 -25.36 -15.10 -14.96
CA LEU A 817 -24.66 -16.14 -14.19
C LEU A 817 -25.27 -17.54 -14.32
N GLY A 818 -26.35 -17.68 -15.08
CA GLY A 818 -26.95 -18.96 -15.43
C GLY A 818 -28.03 -19.42 -14.42
N ALA A 819 -28.99 -20.16 -14.93
CA ALA A 819 -30.06 -20.76 -14.16
C ALA A 819 -29.49 -21.84 -13.22
N GLY A 820 -29.34 -21.53 -11.97
CA GLY A 820 -28.79 -22.43 -10.94
C GLY A 820 -28.07 -21.72 -9.80
N GLN A 821 -27.71 -20.45 -9.95
CA GLN A 821 -27.17 -19.64 -8.85
C GLN A 821 -28.29 -18.83 -8.20
N THR A 822 -28.48 -19.04 -6.93
CA THR A 822 -29.43 -18.26 -6.13
C THR A 822 -28.82 -16.88 -5.84
N PRO A 823 -29.57 -15.78 -5.99
CA PRO A 823 -29.12 -14.47 -5.54
C PRO A 823 -28.66 -14.53 -4.08
N PRO A 824 -27.61 -13.83 -3.67
CA PRO A 824 -27.35 -13.63 -2.25
C PRO A 824 -28.61 -12.98 -1.65
N SER A 825 -29.19 -13.69 -0.69
CA SER A 825 -30.40 -13.29 0.02
C SER A 825 -30.13 -12.15 0.98
#